data_709e81d3c45cde7ff81ae2b94ec36384
#
_entry.id   709e81d3c45cde7ff81ae2b94ec36384
#
_cell.length_a   1.000
_cell.length_b   1.000
_cell.length_c   1.000
_cell.angle_alpha   90.00
_cell.angle_beta   90.00
_cell.angle_gamma   90.00
#
_symmetry.space_group_name_H-M   'P 1'
#
loop_
_entity.id
_entity.type
_entity.pdbx_description
1 polymer ?
#
loop_
_entity_poly.entity_id
_entity_poly.type
_entity_poly.pdbx_seq_one_letter_code
_entity_poly.pdbx_strand_id
1 'polypeptide(L)'
;MKYDFKNVEKFYQNKWDFSVSKDSKKKKCYVLEMFPYPSGKIHMGHLRNYAIGDVIARYKRAHGFEVLHPIGWDAFGLPAENAARDNNINPAAWTKENIDNMRAQLKSIGLSYNWNHELSTCEPDYYKHEQKFFLDFLKHGLAYRKESWVNWDPVDQTVLANEQVVDGKGWRSGAVVEKRKLFQWFLKITDFAEDLLHCLQSLKNWPEKVKTMQERWIGKSEGATIDFEIVGLNKKLKIFTTSPHTLFGASFLAVGAEHPIVQDLKDKEIRDFIGNMKAKGENDEKIGIYTGLNVRHPFLDKELPIYIANFVLMEYGEGAIFGCPAHDQRDFEFAQKYGLPIIPVVCEETTEILKEPYFGDGVMFNSEFLNGLMINEAKKVIIKKLEEKGIGKKTINYRLHDWGISRQRYWGCPIPIIHCKDCGIVPVPEKDLPVVLPTDVEFTSGGNPLDKHPTWKFVDCPKCGKQAERETDTFDTFFESSWYFASFCSENKSINKDTCNRFMPVDYYIGGIEHAILHLLYSRFFCHALTKCGYFDVKEPFSTLITQGMVCHITYKDENGKWLFPEEAKELIAKGAKIQVGKVEKMSKSKKNTVDPNFIIEKYGADTARLFVLSDIPPEKDMEWSDDGVEGCFRYINKLWRMVVQLRPVNIHYDNENIVGKLLEYRKKIHKLLQGLTDDLENCRLNCMVAKFREMTNLIAEIDVKTGKSLIDEGICILIRVIEPFMPHLAENLWQKIGGEGMLYMQPWPKADESLLIDNMVTVAVQINGKLRATIEVATDLPQEKLKKIATDSVSNKIDQSKIRTIYAVPNKVVNIVI
;
A
#
# COMPACT_ATOMS: atom_id res chain seq x y z
N MET A 1 15.23 -34.11 26.28
CA MET A 1 15.76 -32.74 26.35
C MET A 1 14.74 -31.79 25.71
N LYS A 2 14.51 -30.66 26.31
CA LYS A 2 13.61 -29.60 25.80
C LYS A 2 14.44 -28.46 25.24
N TYR A 3 14.00 -27.83 24.17
CA TYR A 3 14.62 -26.63 23.62
C TYR A 3 14.44 -25.44 24.57
N ASP A 4 15.55 -24.86 25.02
CA ASP A 4 15.56 -23.68 25.92
C ASP A 4 15.58 -22.38 25.09
N PHE A 5 14.44 -22.02 24.51
CA PHE A 5 14.35 -20.87 23.67
C PHE A 5 14.67 -19.56 24.41
N LYS A 6 14.30 -19.42 25.70
CA LYS A 6 14.51 -18.17 26.46
C LYS A 6 15.97 -17.76 26.55
N ASN A 7 16.84 -18.71 26.92
CA ASN A 7 18.27 -18.44 27.00
C ASN A 7 18.92 -18.33 25.62
N VAL A 8 18.49 -19.12 24.66
CA VAL A 8 18.99 -19.09 23.28
C VAL A 8 18.69 -17.76 22.60
N GLU A 9 17.44 -17.30 22.65
CA GLU A 9 17.01 -16.03 22.04
C GLU A 9 17.80 -14.84 22.59
N LYS A 10 17.86 -14.72 23.93
CA LYS A 10 18.63 -13.65 24.59
C LYS A 10 20.12 -13.66 24.22
N PHE A 11 20.70 -14.86 24.10
CA PHE A 11 22.10 -15.02 23.77
C PHE A 11 22.41 -14.51 22.35
N TYR A 12 21.61 -14.90 21.33
CA TYR A 12 21.89 -14.52 19.96
C TYR A 12 21.50 -13.08 19.66
N GLN A 13 20.40 -12.57 20.21
CA GLN A 13 20.00 -11.17 20.07
C GLN A 13 21.09 -10.18 20.52
N ASN A 14 21.89 -10.56 21.53
CA ASN A 14 23.02 -9.76 22.00
C ASN A 14 24.30 -9.93 21.16
N LYS A 15 24.36 -10.91 20.27
CA LYS A 15 25.56 -11.20 19.45
C LYS A 15 25.46 -10.77 18.00
N TRP A 16 24.24 -10.65 17.48
CA TRP A 16 24.03 -10.27 16.10
C TRP A 16 24.42 -8.80 15.87
N ASP A 17 25.16 -8.60 14.79
CA ASP A 17 25.48 -7.27 14.27
C ASP A 17 25.11 -7.21 12.79
N PHE A 18 24.15 -6.37 12.47
CA PHE A 18 23.63 -6.17 11.12
C PHE A 18 24.03 -4.80 10.54
N SER A 19 25.06 -4.15 11.09
CA SER A 19 25.54 -2.85 10.62
C SER A 19 25.91 -2.89 9.13
N VAL A 20 25.68 -1.77 8.44
CA VAL A 20 26.00 -1.58 7.02
C VAL A 20 27.35 -0.90 6.90
N SER A 21 28.23 -1.42 6.04
CA SER A 21 29.53 -0.80 5.77
C SER A 21 29.39 0.29 4.69
N LYS A 22 29.92 1.49 4.98
CA LYS A 22 29.93 2.62 4.03
C LYS A 22 30.79 2.33 2.80
N ASP A 23 31.85 1.53 2.98
CA ASP A 23 32.83 1.22 1.93
C ASP A 23 32.59 -0.14 1.25
N SER A 24 31.47 -0.78 1.51
CA SER A 24 31.15 -2.08 0.95
C SER A 24 31.03 -2.02 -0.58
N LYS A 25 31.73 -2.91 -1.27
CA LYS A 25 31.62 -3.12 -2.73
C LYS A 25 30.56 -4.14 -3.11
N LYS A 26 29.86 -4.71 -2.14
CA LYS A 26 28.77 -5.66 -2.36
C LYS A 26 27.61 -4.99 -3.09
N LYS A 27 26.87 -5.78 -3.85
CA LYS A 27 25.58 -5.33 -4.43
C LYS A 27 24.62 -4.96 -3.30
N LYS A 28 23.98 -3.81 -3.40
CA LYS A 28 23.04 -3.35 -2.38
C LYS A 28 21.71 -4.10 -2.46
N CYS A 29 21.04 -4.20 -1.32
CA CYS A 29 19.62 -4.49 -1.24
C CYS A 29 19.02 -3.65 -0.10
N TYR A 30 17.96 -2.92 -0.39
CA TYR A 30 17.26 -2.10 0.58
C TYR A 30 15.89 -2.72 0.85
N VAL A 31 15.70 -3.23 2.05
CA VAL A 31 14.42 -3.79 2.54
C VAL A 31 13.86 -2.84 3.57
N LEU A 32 12.59 -2.49 3.44
CA LEU A 32 11.95 -1.53 4.34
C LEU A 32 10.47 -1.88 4.54
N GLU A 33 10.06 -1.96 5.76
CA GLU A 33 8.66 -2.00 6.14
C GLU A 33 8.17 -0.59 6.47
N MET A 34 6.87 -0.35 6.26
CA MET A 34 6.24 0.86 6.78
C MET A 34 6.46 0.91 8.29
N PHE A 35 7.11 2.00 8.74
CA PHE A 35 7.47 2.16 10.15
C PHE A 35 6.23 2.37 11.03
N PRO A 36 6.31 1.93 12.31
CA PRO A 36 5.15 1.96 13.18
C PRO A 36 4.91 3.35 13.77
N TYR A 37 3.66 3.57 14.10
CA TYR A 37 3.22 4.69 14.90
C TYR A 37 3.36 4.36 16.39
N PRO A 38 4.11 5.11 17.22
CA PRO A 38 4.37 4.78 18.62
C PRO A 38 3.18 5.15 19.54
N SER A 39 2.04 4.53 19.34
CA SER A 39 0.80 4.76 20.11
C SER A 39 0.49 3.63 21.11
N GLY A 40 1.50 2.96 21.63
CA GLY A 40 1.40 1.85 22.59
C GLY A 40 2.16 0.62 22.10
N LYS A 41 1.77 -0.57 22.56
CA LYS A 41 2.43 -1.83 22.21
C LYS A 41 2.21 -2.24 20.76
N ILE A 42 3.17 -3.01 20.19
CA ILE A 42 2.96 -3.68 18.90
C ILE A 42 1.87 -4.76 19.03
N HIS A 43 1.31 -5.17 17.91
CA HIS A 43 0.34 -6.27 17.80
C HIS A 43 0.77 -7.27 16.73
N MET A 44 0.06 -8.39 16.60
CA MET A 44 0.43 -9.46 15.68
C MET A 44 0.49 -9.03 14.21
N GLY A 45 -0.25 -8.01 13.80
CA GLY A 45 -0.13 -7.41 12.47
C GLY A 45 1.23 -6.76 12.22
N HIS A 46 1.79 -6.07 13.22
CA HIS A 46 3.17 -5.56 13.17
C HIS A 46 4.18 -6.70 13.07
N LEU A 47 4.04 -7.73 13.91
CA LEU A 47 4.92 -8.90 13.87
C LEU A 47 4.93 -9.54 12.48
N ARG A 48 3.76 -9.72 11.86
CA ARG A 48 3.65 -10.30 10.52
C ARG A 48 4.38 -9.45 9.48
N ASN A 49 4.12 -8.13 9.48
CA ASN A 49 4.75 -7.18 8.56
C ASN A 49 6.27 -7.25 8.63
N TYR A 50 6.79 -7.14 9.84
CA TYR A 50 8.24 -7.09 10.08
C TYR A 50 8.93 -8.45 9.90
N ALA A 51 8.23 -9.55 10.18
CA ALA A 51 8.76 -10.88 9.91
C ALA A 51 8.91 -11.16 8.40
N ILE A 52 7.99 -10.66 7.55
CA ILE A 52 8.10 -10.79 6.10
C ILE A 52 9.35 -10.08 5.59
N GLY A 53 9.57 -8.82 5.99
CA GLY A 53 10.75 -8.07 5.59
C GLY A 53 12.05 -8.67 6.12
N ASP A 54 12.05 -9.13 7.37
CA ASP A 54 13.23 -9.75 7.96
C ASP A 54 13.65 -11.05 7.26
N VAL A 55 12.67 -11.86 6.82
CA VAL A 55 12.97 -13.07 6.00
C VAL A 55 13.68 -12.68 4.71
N ILE A 56 13.18 -11.65 4.01
CA ILE A 56 13.80 -11.17 2.76
C ILE A 56 15.19 -10.60 3.05
N ALA A 57 15.35 -9.80 4.10
CA ALA A 57 16.61 -9.19 4.46
C ALA A 57 17.69 -10.25 4.78
N ARG A 58 17.36 -11.27 5.58
CA ARG A 58 18.26 -12.39 5.92
C ARG A 58 18.64 -13.19 4.68
N TYR A 59 17.68 -13.53 3.85
CA TYR A 59 17.90 -14.22 2.58
C TYR A 59 18.86 -13.45 1.65
N LYS A 60 18.65 -12.15 1.48
CA LYS A 60 19.54 -11.33 0.63
C LYS A 60 20.96 -11.23 1.22
N ARG A 61 21.10 -11.17 2.55
CA ARG A 61 22.43 -11.26 3.20
C ARG A 61 23.11 -12.59 2.90
N ALA A 62 22.39 -13.71 3.01
CA ALA A 62 22.91 -15.03 2.69
C ALA A 62 23.32 -15.18 1.20
N HIS A 63 22.81 -14.32 0.32
CA HIS A 63 23.23 -14.20 -1.08
C HIS A 63 24.37 -13.17 -1.30
N GLY A 64 24.96 -12.66 -0.22
CA GLY A 64 26.12 -11.78 -0.27
C GLY A 64 25.82 -10.31 -0.59
N PHE A 65 24.53 -9.88 -0.50
CA PHE A 65 24.18 -8.47 -0.63
C PHE A 65 24.58 -7.68 0.61
N GLU A 66 24.86 -6.38 0.41
CA GLU A 66 24.86 -5.38 1.48
C GLU A 66 23.42 -4.95 1.71
N VAL A 67 22.86 -5.34 2.86
CA VAL A 67 21.43 -5.15 3.12
C VAL A 67 21.21 -3.99 4.08
N LEU A 68 20.60 -2.91 3.59
CA LEU A 68 20.04 -1.86 4.42
C LEU A 68 18.61 -2.27 4.83
N HIS A 69 18.41 -2.50 6.13
CA HIS A 69 17.15 -2.91 6.74
C HIS A 69 16.92 -2.10 8.03
N PRO A 70 16.58 -0.80 7.89
CA PRO A 70 16.46 0.12 9.02
C PRO A 70 15.07 0.05 9.65
N ILE A 71 14.94 0.65 10.83
CA ILE A 71 13.68 0.86 11.53
C ILE A 71 13.60 2.28 12.08
N GLY A 72 12.40 2.81 12.23
CA GLY A 72 12.14 4.11 12.82
C GLY A 72 10.72 4.24 13.33
N TRP A 73 10.34 5.46 13.69
CA TRP A 73 9.11 5.77 14.39
C TRP A 73 8.42 6.94 13.70
N ASP A 74 7.20 6.71 13.20
CA ASP A 74 6.31 7.79 12.76
C ASP A 74 5.67 8.40 14.00
N ALA A 75 6.31 9.44 14.54
CA ALA A 75 6.15 9.80 15.95
C ALA A 75 5.33 11.08 16.19
N PHE A 76 4.99 11.84 15.17
CA PHE A 76 4.09 12.97 15.25
C PHE A 76 2.61 12.58 15.05
N GLY A 77 1.69 13.49 15.36
CA GLY A 77 0.29 13.41 15.01
C GLY A 77 -0.68 13.18 16.15
N LEU A 78 -1.95 13.21 15.80
CA LEU A 78 -3.10 13.19 16.73
C LEU A 78 -3.15 12.02 17.72
N PRO A 79 -2.79 10.77 17.37
CA PRO A 79 -2.92 9.69 18.35
C PRO A 79 -2.07 9.90 19.58
N ALA A 80 -0.83 10.39 19.40
CA ALA A 80 0.05 10.69 20.52
C ALA A 80 -0.46 11.92 21.31
N GLU A 81 -0.90 12.96 20.59
CA GLU A 81 -1.44 14.17 21.21
C GLU A 81 -2.72 13.88 22.01
N ASN A 82 -3.66 13.11 21.44
CA ASN A 82 -4.89 12.74 22.13
C ASN A 82 -4.62 11.85 23.35
N ALA A 83 -3.77 10.82 23.19
CA ALA A 83 -3.41 9.95 24.30
C ALA A 83 -2.71 10.71 25.44
N ALA A 84 -1.83 11.63 25.10
CA ALA A 84 -1.14 12.49 26.06
C ALA A 84 -2.12 13.41 26.79
N ARG A 85 -3.06 14.02 26.07
CA ARG A 85 -4.12 14.85 26.65
C ARG A 85 -5.02 14.04 27.58
N ASP A 86 -5.47 12.85 27.14
CA ASP A 86 -6.36 11.98 27.92
C ASP A 86 -5.69 11.48 29.22
N ASN A 87 -4.37 11.33 29.22
CA ASN A 87 -3.58 10.91 30.37
C ASN A 87 -2.94 12.08 31.12
N ASN A 88 -3.17 13.34 30.69
CA ASN A 88 -2.61 14.56 31.25
C ASN A 88 -1.07 14.54 31.35
N ILE A 89 -0.41 14.10 30.27
CA ILE A 89 1.05 14.03 30.13
C ILE A 89 1.50 14.77 28.87
N ASN A 90 2.80 15.10 28.81
CA ASN A 90 3.37 15.73 27.62
C ASN A 90 3.46 14.72 26.45
N PRO A 91 3.02 15.05 25.22
CA PRO A 91 3.10 14.16 24.04
C PRO A 91 4.51 13.65 23.75
N ALA A 92 5.56 14.46 23.95
CA ALA A 92 6.94 14.04 23.74
C ALA A 92 7.36 12.92 24.72
N ALA A 93 6.99 13.06 26.00
CA ALA A 93 7.28 12.07 27.03
C ALA A 93 6.54 10.75 26.75
N TRP A 94 5.24 10.86 26.42
CA TRP A 94 4.40 9.72 26.00
C TRP A 94 4.98 8.99 24.80
N THR A 95 5.34 9.74 23.77
CA THR A 95 5.89 9.19 22.53
C THR A 95 7.20 8.46 22.78
N LYS A 96 8.10 9.06 23.56
CA LYS A 96 9.39 8.46 23.93
C LYS A 96 9.23 7.16 24.70
N GLU A 97 8.35 7.12 25.69
CA GLU A 97 8.06 5.89 26.45
C GLU A 97 7.55 4.77 25.53
N ASN A 98 6.64 5.10 24.63
CA ASN A 98 6.12 4.12 23.65
C ASN A 98 7.19 3.64 22.69
N ILE A 99 8.07 4.52 22.19
CA ILE A 99 9.21 4.14 21.35
C ILE A 99 10.11 3.16 22.10
N ASP A 100 10.47 3.45 23.34
CA ASP A 100 11.35 2.59 24.14
C ASP A 100 10.73 1.21 24.37
N ASN A 101 9.43 1.16 24.68
CA ASN A 101 8.68 -0.09 24.83
C ASN A 101 8.61 -0.89 23.52
N MET A 102 8.24 -0.25 22.42
CA MET A 102 8.13 -0.92 21.11
C MET A 102 9.49 -1.37 20.59
N ARG A 103 10.55 -0.60 20.80
CA ARG A 103 11.94 -0.98 20.49
C ARG A 103 12.34 -2.27 21.24
N ALA A 104 12.04 -2.34 22.52
CA ALA A 104 12.29 -3.55 23.32
C ALA A 104 11.53 -4.75 22.78
N GLN A 105 10.27 -4.58 22.38
CA GLN A 105 9.44 -5.62 21.75
C GLN A 105 10.03 -6.07 20.40
N LEU A 106 10.41 -5.14 19.52
CA LEU A 106 11.01 -5.49 18.22
C LEU A 106 12.35 -6.22 18.37
N LYS A 107 13.17 -5.83 19.33
CA LYS A 107 14.42 -6.53 19.65
C LYS A 107 14.16 -7.95 20.13
N SER A 108 13.13 -8.18 20.94
CA SER A 108 12.78 -9.50 21.44
C SER A 108 12.29 -10.47 20.35
N ILE A 109 11.82 -9.97 19.20
CA ILE A 109 11.45 -10.78 18.03
C ILE A 109 12.69 -11.30 17.28
N GLY A 110 13.85 -10.67 17.48
CA GLY A 110 15.09 -11.04 16.81
C GLY A 110 15.16 -10.61 15.35
N LEU A 111 14.62 -9.43 15.03
CA LEU A 111 14.66 -8.84 13.70
C LEU A 111 16.06 -8.32 13.36
N SER A 112 16.46 -8.44 12.10
CA SER A 112 17.81 -8.11 11.62
C SER A 112 17.95 -6.65 11.19
N TYR A 113 17.46 -5.73 12.02
CA TYR A 113 17.53 -4.29 11.73
C TYR A 113 18.91 -3.67 11.92
N ASN A 114 19.20 -2.67 11.08
CA ASN A 114 20.34 -1.79 11.25
C ASN A 114 19.99 -0.69 12.27
N TRP A 115 20.09 -0.98 13.56
CA TRP A 115 19.68 -0.09 14.64
C TRP A 115 20.45 1.24 14.70
N ASN A 116 21.64 1.32 14.08
CA ASN A 116 22.40 2.56 13.92
C ASN A 116 21.76 3.56 12.93
N HIS A 117 20.80 3.10 12.12
CA HIS A 117 19.97 3.95 11.25
C HIS A 117 18.62 4.30 11.86
N GLU A 118 18.39 4.00 13.15
CA GLU A 118 17.13 4.32 13.83
C GLU A 118 16.85 5.82 13.82
N LEU A 119 15.61 6.20 13.46
CA LEU A 119 15.13 7.57 13.49
C LEU A 119 13.75 7.69 14.13
N SER A 120 13.40 8.91 14.56
CA SER A 120 12.06 9.28 14.98
C SER A 120 11.68 10.61 14.34
N THR A 121 10.51 10.66 13.73
CA THR A 121 10.08 11.85 12.98
C THR A 121 9.86 13.07 13.86
N CYS A 122 9.60 12.89 15.17
CA CYS A 122 9.42 13.99 16.11
C CYS A 122 10.71 14.58 16.67
N GLU A 123 11.87 14.03 16.32
CA GLU A 123 13.15 14.56 16.78
C GLU A 123 13.59 15.77 15.94
N PRO A 124 14.09 16.84 16.57
CA PRO A 124 14.53 18.05 15.85
C PRO A 124 15.61 17.82 14.80
N ASP A 125 16.47 16.82 14.97
CA ASP A 125 17.51 16.46 14.02
C ASP A 125 16.95 15.79 12.75
N TYR A 126 15.74 15.22 12.82
CA TYR A 126 15.00 14.74 11.66
C TYR A 126 14.18 15.86 11.01
N TYR A 127 13.27 16.50 11.74
CA TYR A 127 12.30 17.41 11.12
C TYR A 127 12.89 18.75 10.67
N LYS A 128 14.11 19.13 11.09
CA LYS A 128 14.83 20.27 10.50
C LYS A 128 15.01 20.11 8.98
N HIS A 129 15.16 18.87 8.50
CA HIS A 129 15.34 18.58 7.08
C HIS A 129 14.04 18.79 6.31
N GLU A 130 12.91 18.36 6.84
CA GLU A 130 11.62 18.58 6.20
C GLU A 130 11.18 20.04 6.21
N GLN A 131 11.53 20.79 7.26
CA GLN A 131 11.37 22.25 7.26
C GLN A 131 12.18 22.89 6.13
N LYS A 132 13.41 22.43 5.92
CA LYS A 132 14.23 22.87 4.78
C LYS A 132 13.60 22.48 3.44
N PHE A 133 13.10 21.28 3.28
CA PHE A 133 12.43 20.84 2.04
C PHE A 133 11.23 21.72 1.73
N PHE A 134 10.42 22.05 2.73
CA PHE A 134 9.31 22.96 2.54
C PHE A 134 9.77 24.34 2.04
N LEU A 135 10.84 24.90 2.60
CA LEU A 135 11.42 26.17 2.14
C LEU A 135 11.93 26.07 0.69
N ASP A 136 12.56 24.98 0.33
CA ASP A 136 13.01 24.73 -1.04
C ASP A 136 11.83 24.52 -1.98
N PHE A 137 10.77 23.83 -1.57
CA PHE A 137 9.52 23.71 -2.34
C PHE A 137 8.85 25.07 -2.56
N LEU A 138 8.83 25.91 -1.53
CA LEU A 138 8.31 27.28 -1.65
C LEU A 138 9.11 28.10 -2.65
N LYS A 139 10.45 28.02 -2.61
CA LYS A 139 11.35 28.68 -3.55
C LYS A 139 11.17 28.21 -4.99
N HIS A 140 10.89 26.93 -5.19
CA HIS A 140 10.64 26.35 -6.52
C HIS A 140 9.18 26.46 -6.97
N GLY A 141 8.33 27.13 -6.20
CA GLY A 141 6.92 27.34 -6.52
C GLY A 141 6.06 26.08 -6.40
N LEU A 142 6.56 25.03 -5.70
CA LEU A 142 5.84 23.79 -5.42
C LEU A 142 4.97 23.87 -4.15
N ALA A 143 5.24 24.85 -3.28
CA ALA A 143 4.41 25.15 -2.12
C ALA A 143 3.79 26.54 -2.26
N TYR A 144 2.55 26.72 -1.80
CA TYR A 144 1.86 28.01 -1.81
C TYR A 144 0.79 28.07 -0.71
N ARG A 145 0.34 29.30 -0.38
CA ARG A 145 -0.71 29.55 0.61
C ARG A 145 -1.90 30.23 -0.03
N LYS A 146 -3.11 29.72 0.21
CA LYS A 146 -4.34 30.36 -0.21
C LYS A 146 -5.47 30.13 0.79
N GLU A 147 -6.48 30.97 0.76
CA GLU A 147 -7.77 30.73 1.39
C GLU A 147 -8.55 29.71 0.55
N SER A 148 -9.02 28.65 1.17
CA SER A 148 -9.71 27.56 0.48
C SER A 148 -10.77 26.93 1.39
N TRP A 149 -11.79 26.34 0.78
CA TRP A 149 -12.69 25.45 1.46
C TRP A 149 -11.93 24.17 1.82
N VAL A 150 -11.99 23.78 3.08
CA VAL A 150 -11.28 22.62 3.62
C VAL A 150 -12.24 21.68 4.34
N ASN A 151 -11.85 20.43 4.43
CA ASN A 151 -12.56 19.43 5.22
C ASN A 151 -12.12 19.59 6.68
N TRP A 152 -13.02 20.07 7.51
CA TRP A 152 -12.78 20.25 8.94
C TRP A 152 -13.36 19.08 9.71
N ASP A 153 -12.56 18.44 10.53
CA ASP A 153 -13.01 17.43 11.48
C ASP A 153 -13.40 18.11 12.80
N PRO A 154 -14.70 18.11 13.19
CA PRO A 154 -15.15 18.79 14.40
C PRO A 154 -14.73 18.08 15.70
N VAL A 155 -14.41 16.79 15.65
CA VAL A 155 -13.95 16.00 16.80
C VAL A 155 -12.46 16.20 17.02
N ASP A 156 -11.68 16.00 15.96
CA ASP A 156 -10.23 16.19 16.00
C ASP A 156 -9.82 17.67 15.94
N GLN A 157 -10.75 18.58 15.66
CA GLN A 157 -10.58 20.04 15.55
C GLN A 157 -9.41 20.44 14.62
N THR A 158 -9.35 19.83 13.46
CA THR A 158 -8.29 20.06 12.47
C THR A 158 -8.79 19.85 11.05
N VAL A 159 -8.04 20.38 10.11
CA VAL A 159 -8.24 20.13 8.68
C VAL A 159 -7.77 18.74 8.30
N LEU A 160 -8.53 18.09 7.42
CA LEU A 160 -8.17 16.82 6.79
C LEU A 160 -7.90 17.04 5.30
N ALA A 161 -6.89 16.36 4.76
CA ALA A 161 -6.70 16.25 3.32
C ALA A 161 -7.87 15.48 2.68
N ASN A 162 -8.09 15.64 1.36
CA ASN A 162 -9.19 14.95 0.68
C ASN A 162 -9.08 13.43 0.81
N GLU A 163 -7.87 12.91 0.77
CA GLU A 163 -7.53 11.50 0.92
C GLU A 163 -7.83 10.94 2.32
N GLN A 164 -7.99 11.82 3.30
CA GLN A 164 -8.32 11.48 4.69
C GLN A 164 -9.83 11.52 4.97
N VAL A 165 -10.64 11.77 3.95
CA VAL A 165 -12.11 11.77 4.06
C VAL A 165 -12.67 10.57 3.29
N VAL A 166 -13.38 9.69 4.02
CA VAL A 166 -14.01 8.49 3.45
C VAL A 166 -15.51 8.57 3.69
N ASP A 167 -16.30 8.52 2.62
CA ASP A 167 -17.77 8.62 2.67
C ASP A 167 -18.26 9.85 3.48
N GLY A 168 -17.61 11.02 3.28
CA GLY A 168 -17.95 12.27 3.96
C GLY A 168 -17.55 12.33 5.44
N LYS A 169 -16.76 11.36 5.93
CA LYS A 169 -16.32 11.26 7.32
C LYS A 169 -14.82 11.27 7.44
N GLY A 170 -14.32 11.81 8.52
CA GLY A 170 -12.91 11.71 8.89
C GLY A 170 -12.47 10.26 9.03
N TRP A 171 -11.44 9.84 8.32
CA TRP A 171 -10.95 8.45 8.27
C TRP A 171 -10.59 7.85 9.63
N ARG A 172 -10.28 8.72 10.60
CA ARG A 172 -9.86 8.35 11.95
C ARG A 172 -10.98 8.54 12.98
N SER A 173 -11.55 9.75 13.05
CA SER A 173 -12.59 10.11 14.01
C SER A 173 -13.95 9.45 13.72
N GLY A 174 -14.22 9.18 12.42
CA GLY A 174 -15.52 8.76 11.93
C GLY A 174 -16.58 9.87 11.97
N ALA A 175 -16.19 11.09 12.37
CA ALA A 175 -17.09 12.25 12.41
C ALA A 175 -17.41 12.74 10.99
N VAL A 176 -18.62 13.24 10.77
CA VAL A 176 -18.98 13.91 9.52
C VAL A 176 -18.16 15.20 9.43
N VAL A 177 -17.43 15.35 8.31
CA VAL A 177 -16.59 16.54 8.09
C VAL A 177 -17.44 17.76 7.76
N GLU A 178 -16.99 18.92 8.23
CA GLU A 178 -17.58 20.22 7.91
C GLU A 178 -16.75 20.92 6.85
N LYS A 179 -17.38 21.66 5.95
CA LYS A 179 -16.66 22.57 5.05
C LYS A 179 -16.42 23.89 5.74
N ARG A 180 -15.15 24.29 5.89
CA ARG A 180 -14.74 25.59 6.43
C ARG A 180 -13.81 26.30 5.48
N LYS A 181 -13.82 27.65 5.52
CA LYS A 181 -12.96 28.47 4.68
C LYS A 181 -11.80 28.98 5.54
N LEU A 182 -10.59 28.45 5.26
CA LEU A 182 -9.38 28.74 6.02
C LEU A 182 -8.19 28.98 5.08
N PHE A 183 -7.23 29.78 5.53
CA PHE A 183 -5.92 29.87 4.90
C PHE A 183 -5.14 28.61 5.17
N GLN A 184 -4.63 27.97 4.11
CA GLN A 184 -3.91 26.70 4.17
C GLN A 184 -2.67 26.73 3.29
N TRP A 185 -1.65 25.99 3.69
CA TRP A 185 -0.51 25.65 2.84
C TRP A 185 -0.82 24.42 1.99
N PHE A 186 -0.42 24.48 0.73
CA PHE A 186 -0.61 23.41 -0.24
C PHE A 186 0.70 23.07 -0.92
N LEU A 187 0.85 21.77 -1.25
CA LEU A 187 1.89 21.29 -2.18
C LEU A 187 1.24 20.96 -3.53
N LYS A 188 1.90 21.39 -4.61
CA LYS A 188 1.41 21.20 -5.99
C LYS A 188 1.67 19.79 -6.49
N ILE A 189 1.03 18.79 -5.91
CA ILE A 189 1.07 17.42 -6.40
C ILE A 189 0.48 17.30 -7.81
N THR A 190 -0.45 18.20 -8.17
CA THR A 190 -1.09 18.23 -9.49
C THR A 190 -0.11 18.54 -10.61
N ASP A 191 0.97 19.29 -10.36
CA ASP A 191 2.03 19.57 -11.34
C ASP A 191 2.76 18.27 -11.76
N PHE A 192 2.66 17.20 -10.99
CA PHE A 192 3.27 15.91 -11.24
C PHE A 192 2.28 14.81 -11.64
N ALA A 193 1.00 15.15 -11.84
CA ALA A 193 -0.06 14.17 -12.11
C ALA A 193 0.25 13.29 -13.32
N GLU A 194 0.76 13.85 -14.42
CA GLU A 194 1.12 13.12 -15.63
C GLU A 194 2.34 12.22 -15.39
N ASP A 195 3.38 12.73 -14.73
CA ASP A 195 4.59 11.97 -14.40
C ASP A 195 4.25 10.79 -13.46
N LEU A 196 3.41 11.03 -12.44
CA LEU A 196 2.95 9.99 -11.52
C LEU A 196 2.16 8.89 -12.25
N LEU A 197 1.30 9.24 -13.22
CA LEU A 197 0.59 8.26 -14.04
C LEU A 197 1.53 7.50 -14.97
N HIS A 198 2.43 8.20 -15.65
CA HIS A 198 3.37 7.59 -16.57
C HIS A 198 4.28 6.59 -15.85
N CYS A 199 4.80 6.96 -14.69
CA CYS A 199 5.69 6.11 -13.92
C CYS A 199 5.01 4.85 -13.36
N LEU A 200 3.66 4.84 -13.16
CA LEU A 200 2.93 3.62 -12.76
C LEU A 200 3.19 2.43 -13.70
N GLN A 201 3.41 2.70 -15.00
CA GLN A 201 3.69 1.66 -15.99
C GLN A 201 5.05 0.99 -15.76
N SER A 202 6.00 1.69 -15.17
CA SER A 202 7.33 1.18 -14.84
C SER A 202 7.35 0.34 -13.55
N LEU A 203 6.35 0.46 -12.69
CA LEU A 203 6.23 -0.23 -11.41
C LEU A 203 5.71 -1.67 -11.59
N LYS A 204 6.51 -2.50 -12.28
CA LYS A 204 6.11 -3.86 -12.67
C LYS A 204 5.85 -4.80 -11.49
N ASN A 205 6.57 -4.59 -10.38
CA ASN A 205 6.48 -5.42 -9.18
C ASN A 205 5.53 -4.84 -8.12
N TRP A 206 4.63 -3.93 -8.53
CA TRP A 206 3.57 -3.44 -7.67
C TRP A 206 2.27 -4.20 -7.92
N PRO A 207 1.45 -4.47 -6.88
CA PRO A 207 0.13 -5.06 -7.04
C PRO A 207 -0.74 -4.22 -7.97
N GLU A 208 -1.37 -4.86 -8.96
CA GLU A 208 -2.25 -4.18 -9.93
C GLU A 208 -3.38 -3.41 -9.25
N LYS A 209 -3.89 -3.93 -8.12
CA LYS A 209 -4.91 -3.25 -7.33
C LYS A 209 -4.46 -1.88 -6.85
N VAL A 210 -3.21 -1.75 -6.36
CA VAL A 210 -2.65 -0.48 -5.90
C VAL A 210 -2.47 0.49 -7.06
N LYS A 211 -1.93 0.03 -8.18
CA LYS A 211 -1.77 0.86 -9.40
C LYS A 211 -3.12 1.39 -9.90
N THR A 212 -4.13 0.52 -9.98
CA THR A 212 -5.50 0.93 -10.37
C THR A 212 -6.10 1.94 -9.38
N MET A 213 -5.88 1.77 -8.06
CA MET A 213 -6.35 2.74 -7.07
C MET A 213 -5.71 4.12 -7.28
N GLN A 214 -4.40 4.18 -7.50
CA GLN A 214 -3.71 5.45 -7.77
C GLN A 214 -4.14 6.06 -9.11
N GLU A 215 -4.23 5.27 -10.18
CA GLU A 215 -4.69 5.74 -11.49
C GLU A 215 -6.08 6.37 -11.40
N ARG A 216 -7.02 5.68 -10.74
CA ARG A 216 -8.39 6.20 -10.53
C ARG A 216 -8.41 7.42 -9.62
N TRP A 217 -7.52 7.50 -8.64
CA TRP A 217 -7.43 8.65 -7.74
C TRP A 217 -6.90 9.89 -8.46
N ILE A 218 -5.83 9.74 -9.22
CA ILE A 218 -5.30 10.82 -10.07
C ILE A 218 -6.34 11.23 -11.12
N GLY A 219 -7.05 10.26 -11.70
CA GLY A 219 -8.27 10.47 -12.47
C GLY A 219 -8.08 11.38 -13.65
N LYS A 220 -7.15 11.03 -14.57
CA LYS A 220 -6.93 11.76 -15.82
C LYS A 220 -8.17 11.70 -16.70
N SER A 221 -8.64 12.84 -17.12
CA SER A 221 -9.77 13.02 -18.04
C SER A 221 -9.36 13.85 -19.24
N GLU A 222 -9.45 13.29 -20.43
CA GLU A 222 -9.24 14.00 -21.68
C GLU A 222 -10.58 14.48 -22.25
N GLY A 223 -10.65 15.77 -22.59
CA GLY A 223 -11.86 16.38 -23.09
C GLY A 223 -11.59 17.72 -23.75
N ALA A 224 -12.57 18.61 -23.63
CA ALA A 224 -12.45 19.97 -24.12
C ALA A 224 -13.02 20.97 -23.10
N THR A 225 -12.39 22.13 -22.99
CA THR A 225 -13.04 23.33 -22.44
C THR A 225 -13.79 24.02 -23.57
N ILE A 226 -14.97 24.54 -23.24
CA ILE A 226 -15.84 25.26 -24.18
C ILE A 226 -16.35 26.52 -23.49
N ASP A 227 -16.23 27.66 -24.18
CA ASP A 227 -16.72 28.96 -23.74
C ASP A 227 -18.09 29.24 -24.37
N PHE A 228 -19.13 29.36 -23.55
CA PHE A 228 -20.47 29.71 -23.96
C PHE A 228 -20.71 31.20 -23.68
N GLU A 229 -21.20 31.96 -24.68
CA GLU A 229 -21.58 33.36 -24.52
C GLU A 229 -22.89 33.47 -23.74
N ILE A 230 -22.91 34.26 -22.67
CA ILE A 230 -24.12 34.52 -21.90
C ILE A 230 -24.94 35.61 -22.60
N VAL A 231 -26.19 35.31 -22.92
CA VAL A 231 -27.08 36.21 -23.62
C VAL A 231 -27.32 37.47 -22.80
N GLY A 232 -27.18 38.61 -23.44
CA GLY A 232 -27.38 39.92 -22.79
C GLY A 232 -26.26 40.40 -21.87
N LEU A 233 -25.20 39.61 -21.69
CA LEU A 233 -24.05 39.95 -20.85
C LEU A 233 -22.75 39.83 -21.67
N ASN A 234 -21.81 40.72 -21.46
CA ASN A 234 -20.47 40.59 -22.04
C ASN A 234 -19.60 39.66 -21.17
N LYS A 235 -20.12 38.45 -20.93
CA LYS A 235 -19.47 37.41 -20.11
C LYS A 235 -19.60 36.06 -20.80
N LYS A 236 -18.64 35.18 -20.54
CA LYS A 236 -18.63 33.78 -21.00
C LYS A 236 -18.74 32.85 -19.83
N LEU A 237 -19.45 31.73 -20.00
CA LEU A 237 -19.48 30.59 -19.10
C LEU A 237 -18.59 29.52 -19.68
N LYS A 238 -17.51 29.17 -18.97
CA LYS A 238 -16.58 28.15 -19.37
C LYS A 238 -17.02 26.84 -18.76
N ILE A 239 -17.01 25.77 -19.56
CA ILE A 239 -17.29 24.39 -19.11
C ILE A 239 -16.17 23.47 -19.53
N PHE A 240 -16.02 22.35 -18.82
CA PHE A 240 -15.21 21.22 -19.24
C PHE A 240 -16.09 20.00 -19.46
N THR A 241 -15.83 19.25 -20.55
CA THR A 241 -16.54 18.00 -20.86
C THR A 241 -15.58 16.94 -21.41
N THR A 242 -15.76 15.70 -21.01
CA THR A 242 -15.12 14.52 -21.61
C THR A 242 -15.82 14.03 -22.88
N SER A 243 -17.04 14.54 -23.13
CA SER A 243 -17.90 14.17 -24.25
C SER A 243 -18.24 15.36 -25.15
N PRO A 244 -17.24 16.08 -25.70
CA PRO A 244 -17.52 17.24 -26.55
C PRO A 244 -18.33 16.91 -27.81
N HIS A 245 -18.30 15.66 -28.28
CA HIS A 245 -19.07 15.17 -29.41
C HIS A 245 -20.59 15.23 -29.18
N THR A 246 -21.06 15.20 -27.91
CA THR A 246 -22.49 15.27 -27.57
C THR A 246 -23.03 16.73 -27.48
N LEU A 247 -22.22 17.72 -27.82
CA LEU A 247 -22.56 19.16 -27.70
C LEU A 247 -23.87 19.52 -28.41
N PHE A 248 -24.16 18.91 -29.57
CA PHE A 248 -25.38 19.14 -30.32
C PHE A 248 -26.65 18.62 -29.65
N GLY A 249 -26.49 17.69 -28.67
CA GLY A 249 -27.55 17.20 -27.80
C GLY A 249 -27.74 18.02 -26.52
N ALA A 250 -27.00 19.12 -26.37
CA ALA A 250 -27.10 19.97 -25.20
C ALA A 250 -28.49 20.62 -25.06
N SER A 251 -29.09 20.49 -23.89
CA SER A 251 -30.41 20.98 -23.56
C SER A 251 -30.41 22.08 -22.51
N PHE A 252 -29.40 22.12 -21.68
CA PHE A 252 -29.21 23.12 -20.62
C PHE A 252 -27.74 23.23 -20.24
N LEU A 253 -27.40 24.27 -19.49
CA LEU A 253 -26.17 24.32 -18.71
C LEU A 253 -26.50 24.30 -17.22
N ALA A 254 -25.61 23.72 -16.41
CA ALA A 254 -25.75 23.75 -14.98
C ALA A 254 -24.46 24.22 -14.31
N VAL A 255 -24.61 24.99 -13.23
CA VAL A 255 -23.51 25.52 -12.42
C VAL A 255 -23.69 25.14 -10.97
N GLY A 256 -22.56 24.99 -10.26
CA GLY A 256 -22.57 24.78 -8.81
C GLY A 256 -23.06 26.01 -8.05
N ALA A 257 -23.61 25.83 -6.85
CA ALA A 257 -24.14 26.90 -6.02
C ALA A 257 -23.10 27.99 -5.65
N GLU A 258 -21.82 27.63 -5.70
CA GLU A 258 -20.71 28.55 -5.35
C GLU A 258 -20.03 29.17 -6.57
N HIS A 259 -20.55 28.90 -7.78
CA HIS A 259 -19.99 29.43 -9.01
C HIS A 259 -20.06 30.99 -9.02
N PRO A 260 -19.01 31.68 -9.50
CA PRO A 260 -18.98 33.18 -9.49
C PRO A 260 -20.21 33.85 -10.11
N ILE A 261 -20.78 33.25 -11.16
CA ILE A 261 -21.98 33.80 -11.82
C ILE A 261 -23.19 33.84 -10.86
N VAL A 262 -23.25 32.89 -9.90
CA VAL A 262 -24.35 32.78 -8.92
C VAL A 262 -24.24 33.89 -7.88
N GLN A 263 -23.05 34.37 -7.56
CA GLN A 263 -22.82 35.45 -6.60
C GLN A 263 -23.35 36.79 -7.09
N ASP A 264 -23.41 36.97 -8.41
CA ASP A 264 -23.93 38.18 -9.04
C ASP A 264 -25.47 38.19 -9.04
N LEU A 265 -26.15 37.10 -8.80
CA LEU A 265 -27.60 36.98 -8.81
C LEU A 265 -28.19 37.46 -7.47
N LYS A 266 -29.11 38.45 -7.58
CA LYS A 266 -29.74 39.10 -6.40
C LYS A 266 -31.12 38.54 -6.07
N ASP A 267 -31.61 37.56 -6.87
CA ASP A 267 -32.93 37.00 -6.70
C ASP A 267 -33.06 36.26 -5.35
N LYS A 268 -34.15 36.53 -4.63
CA LYS A 268 -34.43 35.97 -3.30
C LYS A 268 -34.72 34.48 -3.40
N GLU A 269 -35.49 34.07 -4.41
CA GLU A 269 -35.87 32.65 -4.60
C GLU A 269 -34.64 31.77 -4.86
N ILE A 270 -33.68 32.26 -5.62
CA ILE A 270 -32.39 31.59 -5.87
C ILE A 270 -31.60 31.43 -4.56
N ARG A 271 -31.54 32.49 -3.73
CA ARG A 271 -30.81 32.41 -2.45
C ARG A 271 -31.46 31.43 -1.47
N ASP A 272 -32.79 31.47 -1.39
CA ASP A 272 -33.55 30.55 -0.52
C ASP A 272 -33.39 29.11 -1.00
N PHE A 273 -33.36 28.86 -2.32
CA PHE A 273 -33.10 27.56 -2.90
C PHE A 273 -31.70 27.03 -2.53
N ILE A 274 -30.66 27.86 -2.69
CA ILE A 274 -29.27 27.49 -2.33
C ILE A 274 -29.16 27.20 -0.83
N GLY A 275 -29.80 27.99 0.03
CA GLY A 275 -29.85 27.78 1.47
C GLY A 275 -30.47 26.41 1.82
N ASN A 276 -31.59 26.09 1.21
CA ASN A 276 -32.30 24.82 1.40
C ASN A 276 -31.53 23.62 0.86
N MET A 277 -30.84 23.79 -0.27
CA MET A 277 -29.99 22.75 -0.88
C MET A 277 -28.82 22.37 0.03
N LYS A 278 -28.16 23.38 0.64
CA LYS A 278 -27.06 23.16 1.59
C LYS A 278 -27.52 22.50 2.88
N ALA A 279 -28.74 22.76 3.33
CA ALA A 279 -29.31 22.20 4.57
C ALA A 279 -29.73 20.71 4.45
N LYS A 280 -30.06 20.25 3.22
CA LYS A 280 -30.57 18.88 2.99
C LYS A 280 -29.50 17.82 2.79
N GLY A 281 -28.22 18.21 2.62
CA GLY A 281 -27.15 17.27 2.30
C GLY A 281 -27.27 16.65 0.89
N GLU A 282 -26.45 15.66 0.58
CA GLU A 282 -26.52 14.89 -0.66
C GLU A 282 -27.78 14.01 -0.68
N ASN A 283 -28.83 14.49 -1.35
CA ASN A 283 -29.98 13.67 -1.69
C ASN A 283 -29.77 13.05 -3.10
N ASP A 284 -30.21 11.82 -3.29
CA ASP A 284 -30.12 11.12 -4.60
C ASP A 284 -30.91 11.87 -5.70
N GLU A 285 -31.89 12.68 -5.32
CA GLU A 285 -32.73 13.43 -6.26
C GLU A 285 -32.00 14.62 -6.88
N LYS A 286 -31.97 14.68 -8.22
CA LYS A 286 -31.37 15.78 -8.99
C LYS A 286 -32.30 16.98 -9.02
N ILE A 287 -31.88 18.06 -8.34
CA ILE A 287 -32.66 19.29 -8.21
C ILE A 287 -31.86 20.51 -8.68
N GLY A 288 -32.57 21.51 -9.19
CA GLY A 288 -31.97 22.77 -9.61
C GLY A 288 -33.00 23.89 -9.72
N ILE A 289 -32.50 25.12 -9.90
CA ILE A 289 -33.31 26.31 -10.15
C ILE A 289 -32.79 27.06 -11.38
N TYR A 290 -33.67 27.53 -12.24
CA TYR A 290 -33.32 28.35 -13.39
C TYR A 290 -32.81 29.71 -12.93
N THR A 291 -31.67 30.16 -13.49
CA THR A 291 -31.03 31.41 -13.09
C THR A 291 -31.64 32.68 -13.72
N GLY A 292 -32.56 32.54 -14.68
CA GLY A 292 -33.02 33.61 -15.52
C GLY A 292 -32.05 33.97 -16.65
N LEU A 293 -30.90 33.29 -16.76
CA LEU A 293 -29.88 33.51 -17.78
C LEU A 293 -29.82 32.37 -18.79
N ASN A 294 -29.54 32.72 -20.05
CA ASN A 294 -29.30 31.75 -21.13
C ASN A 294 -27.90 31.94 -21.69
N VAL A 295 -27.38 30.90 -22.35
CA VAL A 295 -26.19 30.98 -23.20
C VAL A 295 -26.53 30.67 -24.66
N ARG A 296 -25.72 31.16 -25.60
CA ARG A 296 -25.79 30.78 -27.01
C ARG A 296 -25.08 29.44 -27.24
N HIS A 297 -25.74 28.55 -27.99
CA HIS A 297 -25.07 27.32 -28.44
C HIS A 297 -23.95 27.70 -29.46
N PRO A 298 -22.72 27.09 -29.32
CA PRO A 298 -21.55 27.51 -30.11
C PRO A 298 -21.69 27.35 -31.64
N PHE A 299 -22.55 26.44 -32.09
CA PHE A 299 -22.71 26.04 -33.51
C PHE A 299 -24.14 26.16 -34.04
N LEU A 300 -25.15 26.23 -33.16
CA LEU A 300 -26.55 26.34 -33.55
C LEU A 300 -27.10 27.74 -33.17
N ASP A 301 -28.06 28.22 -33.93
CA ASP A 301 -28.82 29.42 -33.55
C ASP A 301 -29.90 29.06 -32.50
N LYS A 302 -29.41 28.74 -31.28
CA LYS A 302 -30.22 28.22 -30.17
C LYS A 302 -29.67 28.78 -28.87
N GLU A 303 -30.58 29.12 -27.96
CA GLU A 303 -30.27 29.46 -26.58
C GLU A 303 -30.49 28.25 -25.66
N LEU A 304 -29.65 28.13 -24.64
CA LEU A 304 -29.73 27.10 -23.63
C LEU A 304 -29.85 27.73 -22.24
N PRO A 305 -30.80 27.32 -21.39
CA PRO A 305 -30.97 27.85 -20.05
C PRO A 305 -29.84 27.43 -19.11
N ILE A 306 -29.48 28.31 -18.17
CA ILE A 306 -28.52 28.03 -17.11
C ILE A 306 -29.27 27.70 -15.81
N TYR A 307 -29.01 26.56 -15.21
CA TYR A 307 -29.53 26.15 -13.91
C TYR A 307 -28.44 26.17 -12.84
N ILE A 308 -28.81 26.45 -11.58
CA ILE A 308 -28.02 26.06 -10.42
C ILE A 308 -28.48 24.66 -10.02
N ALA A 309 -27.57 23.70 -9.96
CA ALA A 309 -27.94 22.30 -9.71
C ALA A 309 -27.07 21.65 -8.60
N ASN A 310 -27.69 20.76 -7.81
CA ASN A 310 -27.05 20.12 -6.66
C ASN A 310 -25.99 19.07 -7.03
N PHE A 311 -25.92 18.66 -8.28
CA PHE A 311 -24.98 17.67 -8.77
C PHE A 311 -23.76 18.26 -9.51
N VAL A 312 -23.63 19.57 -9.54
CA VAL A 312 -22.46 20.26 -10.13
C VAL A 312 -21.55 20.73 -9.01
N LEU A 313 -20.35 20.18 -8.98
CA LEU A 313 -19.35 20.47 -7.96
C LEU A 313 -18.32 21.47 -8.46
N MET A 314 -18.00 22.49 -7.65
CA MET A 314 -16.96 23.48 -7.96
C MET A 314 -15.55 22.87 -8.02
N GLU A 315 -15.36 21.73 -7.36
CA GLU A 315 -14.08 21.06 -7.23
C GLU A 315 -13.70 20.26 -8.49
N TYR A 316 -14.62 20.10 -9.45
CA TYR A 316 -14.35 19.37 -10.69
C TYR A 316 -14.60 20.25 -11.92
N GLY A 317 -13.58 20.32 -12.78
CA GLY A 317 -13.65 21.12 -13.99
C GLY A 317 -13.72 22.62 -13.67
N GLU A 318 -14.68 23.31 -14.29
CA GLU A 318 -14.89 24.77 -14.13
C GLU A 318 -16.09 25.09 -13.19
N GLY A 319 -16.62 24.08 -12.47
CA GLY A 319 -17.85 24.26 -11.69
C GLY A 319 -19.10 24.48 -12.51
N ALA A 320 -19.05 24.15 -13.80
CA ALA A 320 -20.11 24.27 -14.76
C ALA A 320 -20.07 23.13 -15.79
N ILE A 321 -21.23 22.66 -16.21
CA ILE A 321 -21.39 21.62 -17.24
C ILE A 321 -22.43 22.02 -18.26
N PHE A 322 -22.43 21.40 -19.45
CA PHE A 322 -23.64 21.30 -20.27
C PHE A 322 -24.30 19.95 -20.05
N GLY A 323 -25.61 19.91 -20.02
CA GLY A 323 -26.40 18.71 -19.89
C GLY A 323 -26.78 18.12 -21.24
N CYS A 324 -26.47 16.81 -21.44
CA CYS A 324 -26.90 16.06 -22.61
C CYS A 324 -27.78 14.88 -22.19
N PRO A 325 -29.10 15.08 -21.99
CA PRO A 325 -30.01 14.11 -21.40
C PRO A 325 -30.09 12.79 -22.14
N ALA A 326 -29.90 12.77 -23.44
CA ALA A 326 -29.94 11.54 -24.21
C ALA A 326 -28.77 10.59 -23.98
N HIS A 327 -27.67 11.06 -23.35
CA HIS A 327 -26.41 10.33 -23.20
C HIS A 327 -25.78 10.42 -21.79
N ASP A 328 -26.53 10.90 -20.79
CA ASP A 328 -26.13 10.94 -19.37
C ASP A 328 -27.36 10.71 -18.49
N GLN A 329 -27.30 9.73 -17.59
CA GLN A 329 -28.42 9.35 -16.72
C GLN A 329 -28.87 10.50 -15.81
N ARG A 330 -27.92 11.19 -15.22
CA ARG A 330 -28.16 12.34 -14.33
C ARG A 330 -28.86 13.48 -15.06
N ASP A 331 -28.37 13.79 -16.26
CA ASP A 331 -28.94 14.85 -17.11
C ASP A 331 -30.33 14.44 -17.63
N PHE A 332 -30.55 13.16 -17.88
CA PHE A 332 -31.86 12.60 -18.29
C PHE A 332 -32.92 12.77 -17.20
N GLU A 333 -32.61 12.36 -15.96
CA GLU A 333 -33.50 12.53 -14.81
C GLU A 333 -33.83 14.00 -14.56
N PHE A 334 -32.82 14.88 -14.67
CA PHE A 334 -32.99 16.31 -14.54
C PHE A 334 -33.88 16.88 -15.64
N ALA A 335 -33.64 16.52 -16.90
CA ALA A 335 -34.42 16.99 -18.03
C ALA A 335 -35.88 16.54 -17.97
N GLN A 336 -36.16 15.30 -17.58
CA GLN A 336 -37.53 14.81 -17.36
C GLN A 336 -38.25 15.63 -16.29
N LYS A 337 -37.57 15.93 -15.18
CA LYS A 337 -38.15 16.68 -14.07
C LYS A 337 -38.51 18.11 -14.43
N TYR A 338 -37.67 18.77 -15.24
CA TYR A 338 -37.83 20.17 -15.60
C TYR A 338 -38.41 20.39 -17.00
N GLY A 339 -38.85 19.32 -17.69
CA GLY A 339 -39.47 19.40 -19.02
C GLY A 339 -38.50 19.88 -20.10
N LEU A 340 -37.21 19.60 -19.99
CA LEU A 340 -36.18 20.03 -20.94
C LEU A 340 -36.09 19.06 -22.12
N PRO A 341 -35.68 19.49 -23.32
CA PRO A 341 -35.58 18.64 -24.49
C PRO A 341 -34.56 17.47 -24.28
N ILE A 342 -34.89 16.28 -24.77
CA ILE A 342 -34.01 15.14 -24.84
C ILE A 342 -33.68 14.89 -26.31
N ILE A 343 -32.43 15.23 -26.71
CA ILE A 343 -32.01 15.24 -28.11
C ILE A 343 -30.92 14.15 -28.29
N PRO A 344 -31.26 13.00 -28.89
CA PRO A 344 -30.28 11.95 -29.17
C PRO A 344 -29.34 12.36 -30.30
N VAL A 345 -28.04 12.14 -30.10
CA VAL A 345 -26.95 12.50 -31.06
C VAL A 345 -26.01 11.33 -31.39
N VAL A 346 -26.18 10.19 -30.73
CA VAL A 346 -25.45 8.94 -30.99
C VAL A 346 -26.44 7.78 -31.04
N CYS A 347 -26.34 6.90 -32.05
CA CYS A 347 -27.10 5.67 -32.12
C CYS A 347 -26.29 4.55 -32.77
N GLU A 348 -26.68 3.29 -32.52
CA GLU A 348 -26.09 2.09 -33.17
C GLU A 348 -26.75 1.81 -34.52
N GLU A 349 -28.09 1.72 -34.63
CA GLU A 349 -28.82 1.38 -35.86
C GLU A 349 -30.23 1.96 -35.98
N THR A 350 -30.86 2.56 -34.97
CA THR A 350 -32.23 3.05 -35.00
C THR A 350 -32.49 4.37 -34.28
N THR A 351 -33.40 5.20 -34.86
CA THR A 351 -33.79 6.54 -34.43
C THR A 351 -35.05 6.55 -33.53
N GLU A 352 -35.29 5.52 -32.72
CA GLU A 352 -36.44 5.51 -31.81
C GLU A 352 -36.25 6.47 -30.64
N ILE A 353 -37.39 7.05 -30.17
CA ILE A 353 -37.43 7.91 -28.99
C ILE A 353 -36.87 7.13 -27.78
N LEU A 354 -35.75 7.57 -27.27
CA LEU A 354 -35.09 6.92 -26.15
C LEU A 354 -35.99 6.99 -24.89
N LYS A 355 -36.36 5.85 -24.36
CA LYS A 355 -36.99 5.71 -23.04
C LYS A 355 -35.97 5.81 -21.92
N GLU A 356 -34.71 5.57 -22.23
CA GLU A 356 -33.55 5.58 -21.35
C GLU A 356 -32.36 6.21 -22.10
N PRO A 357 -31.38 6.81 -21.41
CA PRO A 357 -30.20 7.37 -22.06
C PRO A 357 -29.34 6.29 -22.71
N TYR A 358 -28.79 6.61 -23.88
CA TYR A 358 -27.88 5.71 -24.60
C TYR A 358 -26.42 5.96 -24.27
N PHE A 359 -25.71 4.94 -23.81
CA PHE A 359 -24.30 4.99 -23.39
C PHE A 359 -23.36 4.18 -24.30
N GLY A 360 -23.88 3.55 -25.36
CA GLY A 360 -23.12 2.69 -26.25
C GLY A 360 -22.23 3.46 -27.23
N ASP A 361 -21.36 2.73 -27.94
CA ASP A 361 -20.69 3.22 -29.12
C ASP A 361 -21.68 3.35 -30.28
N GLY A 362 -21.37 4.25 -31.22
CA GLY A 362 -22.28 4.45 -32.36
C GLY A 362 -21.83 5.54 -33.30
N VAL A 363 -22.71 5.85 -34.21
CA VAL A 363 -22.54 6.88 -35.23
C VAL A 363 -23.27 8.15 -34.81
N MET A 364 -22.62 9.27 -35.06
CA MET A 364 -23.21 10.59 -34.81
C MET A 364 -24.33 10.91 -35.78
N PHE A 365 -25.42 11.46 -35.24
CA PHE A 365 -26.53 12.02 -36.01
C PHE A 365 -27.11 13.24 -35.29
N ASN A 366 -28.01 14.01 -35.91
CA ASN A 366 -28.51 15.29 -35.35
C ASN A 366 -27.37 16.23 -34.89
N SER A 367 -26.21 16.16 -35.51
CA SER A 367 -24.99 16.81 -35.04
C SER A 367 -24.23 17.52 -36.13
N GLU A 368 -24.96 18.06 -37.12
CA GLU A 368 -24.43 18.91 -38.24
C GLU A 368 -23.20 18.21 -38.89
N PHE A 369 -22.06 18.88 -38.82
CA PHE A 369 -20.79 18.41 -39.39
C PHE A 369 -20.20 17.15 -38.74
N LEU A 370 -20.78 16.65 -37.68
CA LEU A 370 -20.37 15.38 -37.04
C LEU A 370 -21.18 14.19 -37.53
N ASN A 371 -22.29 14.42 -38.26
CA ASN A 371 -23.15 13.32 -38.74
C ASN A 371 -22.36 12.29 -39.55
N GLY A 372 -22.60 11.01 -39.27
CA GLY A 372 -21.94 9.89 -39.93
C GLY A 372 -20.55 9.53 -39.38
N LEU A 373 -20.00 10.28 -38.44
CA LEU A 373 -18.72 9.96 -37.79
C LEU A 373 -18.91 9.02 -36.59
N MET A 374 -17.93 8.17 -36.36
CA MET A 374 -17.82 7.41 -35.12
C MET A 374 -17.41 8.34 -33.98
N ILE A 375 -17.79 8.03 -32.72
CA ILE A 375 -17.55 8.84 -31.53
C ILE A 375 -16.11 9.36 -31.44
N ASN A 376 -15.12 8.50 -31.64
CA ASN A 376 -13.71 8.88 -31.53
C ASN A 376 -13.25 9.87 -32.59
N GLU A 377 -13.81 9.81 -33.79
CA GLU A 377 -13.56 10.75 -34.86
C GLU A 377 -14.29 12.06 -34.60
N ALA A 378 -15.55 11.99 -34.20
CA ALA A 378 -16.38 13.14 -33.81
C ALA A 378 -15.72 13.97 -32.70
N LYS A 379 -15.13 13.33 -31.66
CA LYS A 379 -14.37 14.03 -30.62
C LYS A 379 -13.22 14.86 -31.20
N LYS A 380 -12.46 14.30 -32.14
CA LYS A 380 -11.33 15.03 -32.75
C LYS A 380 -11.81 16.19 -33.62
N VAL A 381 -12.85 15.96 -34.41
CA VAL A 381 -13.42 17.00 -35.32
C VAL A 381 -14.03 18.15 -34.54
N ILE A 382 -14.82 17.89 -33.49
CA ILE A 382 -15.44 18.94 -32.68
C ILE A 382 -14.39 19.77 -31.92
N ILE A 383 -13.37 19.15 -31.33
CA ILE A 383 -12.30 19.86 -30.66
C ILE A 383 -11.57 20.79 -31.64
N LYS A 384 -11.22 20.29 -32.82
CA LYS A 384 -10.61 21.10 -33.87
C LYS A 384 -11.49 22.32 -34.27
N LYS A 385 -12.79 22.09 -34.43
CA LYS A 385 -13.75 23.18 -34.75
C LYS A 385 -13.89 24.21 -33.65
N LEU A 386 -13.84 23.79 -32.38
CA LEU A 386 -13.85 24.69 -31.22
C LEU A 386 -12.58 25.55 -31.18
N GLU A 387 -11.42 24.96 -31.48
CA GLU A 387 -10.13 25.67 -31.56
C GLU A 387 -10.10 26.65 -32.74
N GLU A 388 -10.57 26.27 -33.93
CA GLU A 388 -10.66 27.13 -35.11
C GLU A 388 -11.54 28.37 -34.87
N LYS A 389 -12.60 28.25 -34.08
CA LYS A 389 -13.47 29.35 -33.68
C LYS A 389 -12.92 30.16 -32.49
N GLY A 390 -11.88 29.70 -31.81
CA GLY A 390 -11.36 30.35 -30.59
C GLY A 390 -12.31 30.33 -29.39
N ILE A 391 -13.21 29.35 -29.33
CA ILE A 391 -14.24 29.20 -28.30
C ILE A 391 -14.05 27.94 -27.45
N GLY A 392 -12.96 27.22 -27.63
CA GLY A 392 -12.63 26.07 -26.85
C GLY A 392 -11.30 25.47 -27.24
N LYS A 393 -10.82 24.51 -26.48
CA LYS A 393 -9.55 23.82 -26.75
C LYS A 393 -9.55 22.42 -26.13
N LYS A 394 -8.70 21.53 -26.67
CA LYS A 394 -8.39 20.27 -26.02
C LYS A 394 -7.85 20.55 -24.61
N THR A 395 -8.37 19.85 -23.61
CA THR A 395 -7.99 20.04 -22.21
C THR A 395 -7.89 18.69 -21.52
N ILE A 396 -6.85 18.55 -20.69
CA ILE A 396 -6.67 17.42 -19.80
C ILE A 396 -6.94 17.94 -18.39
N ASN A 397 -7.83 17.30 -17.69
CA ASN A 397 -8.12 17.55 -16.30
C ASN A 397 -7.75 16.33 -15.46
N TYR A 398 -7.39 16.59 -14.22
CA TYR A 398 -7.15 15.56 -13.21
C TYR A 398 -8.14 15.73 -12.06
N ARG A 399 -8.60 14.62 -11.50
CA ARG A 399 -9.39 14.64 -10.28
C ARG A 399 -8.54 14.88 -9.05
N LEU A 400 -7.23 14.60 -9.14
CA LEU A 400 -6.25 14.90 -8.11
C LEU A 400 -6.25 16.40 -7.80
N HIS A 401 -6.25 16.75 -6.53
CA HIS A 401 -6.12 18.13 -6.03
C HIS A 401 -4.79 18.31 -5.32
N ASP A 402 -4.34 19.57 -5.21
CA ASP A 402 -3.14 19.88 -4.46
C ASP A 402 -3.28 19.47 -2.99
N TRP A 403 -2.20 18.95 -2.45
CA TRP A 403 -2.17 18.40 -1.11
C TRP A 403 -2.13 19.51 -0.06
N GLY A 404 -3.18 19.66 0.74
CA GLY A 404 -3.26 20.59 1.87
C GLY A 404 -2.50 20.04 3.08
N ILE A 405 -1.42 20.73 3.46
CA ILE A 405 -0.47 20.24 4.47
C ILE A 405 -0.60 20.92 5.84
N SER A 406 -1.43 21.93 6.01
CA SER A 406 -1.62 22.63 7.29
C SER A 406 -2.51 21.84 8.25
N ARG A 407 -2.07 21.70 9.51
CA ARG A 407 -2.86 21.10 10.59
C ARG A 407 -2.84 21.96 11.82
N GLN A 408 -4.00 22.21 12.42
CA GLN A 408 -4.21 23.05 13.60
C GLN A 408 -3.99 22.24 14.87
N ARG A 409 -2.74 21.83 15.13
CA ARG A 409 -2.35 21.02 16.29
C ARG A 409 -0.97 21.34 16.79
N TYR A 410 -0.69 20.89 18.02
CA TYR A 410 0.62 21.05 18.64
C TYR A 410 1.61 19.97 18.21
N TRP A 411 1.23 18.67 18.30
CA TRP A 411 2.16 17.55 18.09
C TRP A 411 2.34 17.23 16.60
N GLY A 412 3.16 18.04 15.94
CA GLY A 412 3.52 17.98 14.54
C GLY A 412 4.71 18.88 14.24
N CYS A 413 5.33 18.73 13.09
CA CYS A 413 6.46 19.58 12.69
C CYS A 413 5.97 21.00 12.40
N PRO A 414 6.52 22.05 13.06
CA PRO A 414 6.15 23.45 12.80
C PRO A 414 6.49 23.87 11.37
N ILE A 415 5.58 24.58 10.73
CA ILE A 415 5.81 25.16 9.41
C ILE A 415 6.76 26.37 9.56
N PRO A 416 7.94 26.41 8.90
CA PRO A 416 8.99 27.41 9.15
C PRO A 416 8.69 28.75 8.47
N ILE A 417 7.58 29.39 8.83
CA ILE A 417 7.11 30.67 8.26
C ILE A 417 6.84 31.67 9.38
N ILE A 418 7.08 32.93 9.06
CA ILE A 418 6.79 34.09 9.91
C ILE A 418 5.84 35.03 9.16
N HIS A 419 4.77 35.45 9.82
CA HIS A 419 3.79 36.42 9.33
C HIS A 419 4.14 37.81 9.85
N CYS A 420 4.69 38.64 9.01
CA CYS A 420 5.03 40.03 9.31
C CYS A 420 4.00 40.98 8.69
N LYS A 421 3.49 41.93 9.47
CA LYS A 421 2.51 42.92 8.99
C LYS A 421 3.05 43.76 7.82
N ASP A 422 4.36 44.06 7.82
CA ASP A 422 4.98 44.92 6.79
C ASP A 422 5.60 44.14 5.64
N CYS A 423 6.13 42.93 5.94
CA CYS A 423 6.87 42.10 4.96
C CYS A 423 6.00 40.98 4.36
N GLY A 424 4.81 40.75 4.91
CA GLY A 424 3.97 39.62 4.52
C GLY A 424 4.50 38.28 5.02
N ILE A 425 4.49 37.26 4.18
CA ILE A 425 4.98 35.90 4.45
C ILE A 425 6.51 35.91 4.33
N VAL A 426 7.20 35.58 5.42
CA VAL A 426 8.66 35.57 5.50
C VAL A 426 9.14 34.18 5.92
N PRO A 427 9.91 33.47 5.09
CA PRO A 427 10.53 32.20 5.45
C PRO A 427 11.50 32.37 6.62
N VAL A 428 11.54 31.39 7.52
CA VAL A 428 12.59 31.33 8.57
C VAL A 428 13.93 31.11 7.87
N PRO A 429 14.98 31.85 8.21
CA PRO A 429 16.31 31.65 7.64
C PRO A 429 16.83 30.23 7.91
N GLU A 430 17.45 29.58 6.92
CA GLU A 430 17.94 28.19 7.05
C GLU A 430 18.85 27.96 8.26
N LYS A 431 19.68 28.96 8.61
CA LYS A 431 20.57 28.94 9.77
C LYS A 431 19.84 28.88 11.13
N ASP A 432 18.56 29.25 11.16
CA ASP A 432 17.72 29.32 12.35
C ASP A 432 16.80 28.08 12.46
N LEU A 433 16.94 27.10 11.55
CA LEU A 433 16.27 25.81 11.62
C LEU A 433 17.00 24.86 12.61
N PRO A 434 16.26 24.00 13.31
CA PRO A 434 14.81 23.83 13.26
C PRO A 434 14.04 24.85 14.08
N VAL A 435 12.81 25.20 13.62
CA VAL A 435 11.80 25.81 14.50
C VAL A 435 11.30 24.70 15.43
N VAL A 436 11.68 24.76 16.70
CA VAL A 436 11.37 23.72 17.70
C VAL A 436 10.06 23.99 18.40
N LEU A 437 9.30 22.93 18.69
CA LEU A 437 8.08 23.00 19.49
C LEU A 437 8.38 23.47 20.92
N PRO A 438 7.53 24.32 21.52
CA PRO A 438 7.66 24.67 22.94
C PRO A 438 7.31 23.47 23.81
N THR A 439 7.98 23.32 24.96
CA THR A 439 7.73 22.21 25.88
C THR A 439 6.71 22.56 26.98
N ASP A 440 6.43 23.85 27.17
CA ASP A 440 5.58 24.44 28.19
C ASP A 440 4.15 24.74 27.67
N VAL A 441 3.56 23.76 27.01
CA VAL A 441 2.23 23.86 26.38
C VAL A 441 1.13 23.35 27.32
N GLU A 442 0.08 24.16 27.49
CA GLU A 442 -1.12 23.75 28.19
C GLU A 442 -2.19 23.24 27.22
N PHE A 443 -2.65 22.00 27.41
CA PHE A 443 -3.74 21.41 26.66
C PHE A 443 -5.09 21.82 27.26
N THR A 444 -5.44 23.11 27.12
CA THR A 444 -6.75 23.61 27.51
C THR A 444 -7.82 23.22 26.47
N SER A 445 -9.08 23.16 26.89
CA SER A 445 -10.21 22.79 26.02
C SER A 445 -10.33 23.65 24.76
N GLY A 446 -10.07 23.05 23.60
CA GLY A 446 -10.38 23.55 22.27
C GLY A 446 -9.35 24.49 21.61
N GLY A 447 -9.09 24.25 20.33
CA GLY A 447 -8.25 25.06 19.45
C GLY A 447 -6.77 24.67 19.45
N ASN A 448 -6.00 25.31 18.58
CA ASN A 448 -4.57 25.06 18.40
C ASN A 448 -3.77 25.60 19.60
N PRO A 449 -3.04 24.76 20.36
CA PRO A 449 -2.25 25.22 21.50
C PRO A 449 -1.10 26.16 21.11
N LEU A 450 -0.52 26.02 19.92
CA LEU A 450 0.54 26.91 19.42
C LEU A 450 0.05 28.33 19.17
N ASP A 451 -1.18 28.48 18.68
CA ASP A 451 -1.79 29.80 18.46
C ASP A 451 -2.05 30.54 19.79
N LYS A 452 -2.33 29.79 20.84
CA LYS A 452 -2.58 30.34 22.18
C LYS A 452 -1.31 30.52 23.02
N HIS A 453 -0.15 30.06 22.54
CA HIS A 453 1.08 30.10 23.31
C HIS A 453 1.55 31.54 23.57
N PRO A 454 1.84 31.94 24.84
CA PRO A 454 2.05 33.34 25.22
C PRO A 454 3.33 33.97 24.67
N THR A 455 4.33 33.14 24.34
CA THR A 455 5.65 33.64 23.92
C THR A 455 6.12 33.04 22.61
N TRP A 456 5.99 31.72 22.39
CA TRP A 456 6.58 30.99 21.26
C TRP A 456 6.14 31.53 19.91
N LYS A 457 4.90 31.99 19.76
CA LYS A 457 4.42 32.45 18.46
C LYS A 457 5.00 33.83 18.09
N PHE A 458 5.48 34.62 19.03
CA PHE A 458 6.02 35.94 18.79
C PHE A 458 7.52 35.86 18.50
N VAL A 459 7.94 36.58 17.46
CA VAL A 459 9.33 36.58 16.97
C VAL A 459 9.62 37.88 16.27
N ASP A 460 10.88 38.29 16.22
CA ASP A 460 11.29 39.40 15.38
C ASP A 460 11.39 38.96 13.91
N CYS A 461 10.82 39.78 13.01
CA CYS A 461 10.90 39.52 11.58
C CYS A 461 12.37 39.55 11.10
N PRO A 462 12.90 38.47 10.50
CA PRO A 462 14.30 38.45 10.07
C PRO A 462 14.60 39.43 8.93
N LYS A 463 13.54 39.95 8.27
CA LYS A 463 13.68 40.89 7.15
C LYS A 463 13.67 42.38 7.58
N CYS A 464 12.88 42.75 8.58
CA CYS A 464 12.73 44.17 8.98
C CYS A 464 12.95 44.43 10.48
N GLY A 465 13.18 43.38 11.31
CA GLY A 465 13.43 43.49 12.75
C GLY A 465 12.20 43.85 13.59
N LYS A 466 11.01 44.01 13.00
CA LYS A 466 9.78 44.33 13.75
C LYS A 466 9.15 43.03 14.31
N GLN A 467 8.37 43.20 15.38
CA GLN A 467 7.61 42.10 15.95
C GLN A 467 6.67 41.47 14.91
N ALA A 468 6.68 40.15 14.82
CA ALA A 468 5.91 39.34 13.90
C ALA A 468 5.43 38.04 14.61
N GLU A 469 4.66 37.24 13.92
CA GLU A 469 4.14 35.98 14.45
C GLU A 469 4.62 34.79 13.63
N ARG A 470 5.02 33.69 14.30
CA ARG A 470 5.26 32.42 13.61
C ARG A 470 3.97 31.85 13.06
N GLU A 471 4.08 31.05 12.01
CA GLU A 471 3.01 30.16 11.62
C GLU A 471 2.73 29.18 12.78
N THR A 472 1.45 29.01 13.12
CA THR A 472 1.04 28.15 14.24
C THR A 472 0.48 26.80 13.79
N ASP A 473 0.24 26.63 12.49
CA ASP A 473 -0.06 25.32 11.91
C ASP A 473 1.21 24.46 11.85
N THR A 474 1.01 23.16 11.98
CA THR A 474 2.04 22.15 11.78
C THR A 474 1.78 21.37 10.49
N PHE A 475 2.76 20.64 9.99
CA PHE A 475 2.59 19.80 8.82
C PHE A 475 1.63 18.62 9.08
N ASP A 476 0.99 18.15 8.02
CA ASP A 476 0.34 16.84 7.96
C ASP A 476 1.37 15.74 8.23
N THR A 477 1.04 14.75 9.04
CA THR A 477 1.96 13.65 9.40
C THR A 477 2.45 12.84 8.20
N PHE A 478 1.73 12.86 7.08
CA PHE A 478 2.23 12.26 5.84
C PHE A 478 3.39 13.04 5.21
N PHE A 479 3.60 14.28 5.60
CA PHE A 479 4.78 15.03 5.18
C PHE A 479 6.04 14.37 5.74
N GLU A 480 6.06 14.05 7.03
CA GLU A 480 7.17 13.39 7.72
C GLU A 480 7.46 12.01 7.14
N SER A 481 6.42 11.23 6.85
CA SER A 481 6.57 9.86 6.33
C SER A 481 6.82 9.78 4.83
N SER A 482 6.78 10.91 4.11
CA SER A 482 6.95 10.90 2.64
C SER A 482 8.39 10.89 2.16
N TRP A 483 9.39 10.94 3.06
CA TRP A 483 10.81 11.00 2.71
C TRP A 483 11.74 10.17 3.61
N TYR A 484 11.23 9.54 4.67
CA TYR A 484 12.02 8.81 5.67
C TYR A 484 12.90 7.70 5.07
N PHE A 485 12.45 7.08 3.98
CA PHE A 485 13.23 6.09 3.23
C PHE A 485 14.52 6.68 2.65
N ALA A 486 14.53 7.96 2.29
CA ALA A 486 15.74 8.66 1.86
C ALA A 486 16.65 9.00 3.06
N SER A 487 16.05 9.37 4.20
CA SER A 487 16.79 9.64 5.45
C SER A 487 17.56 8.41 5.95
N PHE A 488 16.96 7.23 5.87
CA PHE A 488 17.60 5.97 6.25
C PHE A 488 18.86 5.61 5.45
N CYS A 489 19.05 6.22 4.28
CA CYS A 489 20.27 5.99 3.50
C CYS A 489 21.52 6.56 4.18
N SER A 490 21.37 7.35 5.25
CA SER A 490 22.45 7.99 5.99
C SER A 490 22.27 7.84 7.50
N GLU A 491 23.33 7.48 8.24
CA GLU A 491 23.27 7.34 9.70
C GLU A 491 22.95 8.65 10.44
N ASN A 492 23.30 9.80 9.85
CA ASN A 492 23.05 11.13 10.41
C ASN A 492 21.67 11.71 10.09
N LYS A 493 20.74 10.87 9.59
CA LYS A 493 19.36 11.20 9.27
C LYS A 493 19.16 12.30 8.21
N SER A 494 20.23 12.76 7.58
CA SER A 494 20.18 13.75 6.50
C SER A 494 20.10 13.09 5.13
N ILE A 495 19.51 13.77 4.14
CA ILE A 495 19.63 13.33 2.76
C ILE A 495 21.06 13.61 2.28
N ASN A 496 21.77 12.54 1.92
CA ASN A 496 23.04 12.61 1.21
C ASN A 496 22.82 12.03 -0.21
N LYS A 497 23.12 12.81 -1.24
CA LYS A 497 22.85 12.47 -2.64
C LYS A 497 23.49 11.13 -3.05
N ASP A 498 24.76 10.91 -2.67
CA ASP A 498 25.49 9.72 -3.07
C ASP A 498 24.93 8.46 -2.41
N THR A 499 24.63 8.52 -1.11
CA THR A 499 24.06 7.38 -0.39
C THR A 499 22.62 7.10 -0.84
N CYS A 500 21.82 8.15 -1.10
CA CYS A 500 20.48 7.99 -1.67
C CYS A 500 20.54 7.36 -3.07
N ASN A 501 21.39 7.86 -3.96
CA ASN A 501 21.56 7.29 -5.31
C ASN A 501 22.12 5.86 -5.28
N ARG A 502 22.88 5.49 -4.21
CA ARG A 502 23.37 4.13 -4.02
C ARG A 502 22.27 3.17 -3.54
N PHE A 503 21.51 3.55 -2.50
CA PHE A 503 20.56 2.64 -1.86
C PHE A 503 19.16 2.71 -2.46
N MET A 504 18.69 3.88 -2.89
CA MET A 504 17.39 4.01 -3.52
C MET A 504 17.38 3.52 -4.99
N PRO A 505 16.21 3.12 -5.50
CA PRO A 505 14.96 2.92 -4.77
C PRO A 505 15.04 1.79 -3.75
N VAL A 506 14.13 1.77 -2.77
CA VAL A 506 13.90 0.62 -1.87
C VAL A 506 13.58 -0.60 -2.73
N ASP A 507 14.32 -1.69 -2.57
CA ASP A 507 14.13 -2.89 -3.41
C ASP A 507 12.86 -3.63 -3.02
N TYR A 508 12.58 -3.76 -1.72
CA TYR A 508 11.38 -4.40 -1.17
C TYR A 508 10.74 -3.51 -0.12
N TYR A 509 9.54 -3.03 -0.41
CA TYR A 509 8.75 -2.20 0.50
C TYR A 509 7.51 -2.97 0.94
N ILE A 510 7.32 -3.12 2.26
CA ILE A 510 6.27 -3.96 2.84
C ILE A 510 5.34 -3.11 3.70
N GLY A 511 4.02 -3.22 3.49
CA GLY A 511 3.06 -2.48 4.30
C GLY A 511 1.61 -2.69 3.90
N GLY A 512 0.70 -1.93 4.54
CA GLY A 512 -0.74 -2.07 4.34
C GLY A 512 -1.25 -1.45 3.03
N ILE A 513 -2.22 -2.09 2.39
CA ILE A 513 -2.85 -1.58 1.16
C ILE A 513 -3.66 -0.31 1.40
N GLU A 514 -4.06 -0.03 2.63
CA GLU A 514 -4.78 1.19 3.04
C GLU A 514 -4.01 2.48 2.71
N HIS A 515 -2.71 2.38 2.54
CA HIS A 515 -1.84 3.51 2.18
C HIS A 515 -1.72 3.76 0.67
N ALA A 516 -2.46 3.03 -0.17
CA ALA A 516 -2.33 3.10 -1.64
C ALA A 516 -2.44 4.51 -2.21
N ILE A 517 -3.41 5.31 -1.75
CA ILE A 517 -3.67 6.70 -2.21
C ILE A 517 -3.26 7.76 -1.19
N LEU A 518 -2.67 7.35 -0.07
CA LEU A 518 -2.14 8.21 1.00
C LEU A 518 -0.61 8.22 0.91
N HIS A 519 0.04 7.59 1.89
CA HIS A 519 1.49 7.52 2.03
C HIS A 519 2.22 7.11 0.73
N LEU A 520 1.75 6.08 0.02
CA LEU A 520 2.42 5.62 -1.21
C LEU A 520 2.37 6.65 -2.33
N LEU A 521 1.27 7.36 -2.50
CA LEU A 521 1.15 8.42 -3.49
C LEU A 521 2.00 9.64 -3.11
N TYR A 522 1.94 10.04 -1.84
CA TYR A 522 2.72 11.17 -1.33
C TYR A 522 4.23 10.91 -1.37
N SER A 523 4.69 9.69 -1.03
CA SER A 523 6.09 9.30 -1.15
C SER A 523 6.61 9.38 -2.58
N ARG A 524 5.79 8.98 -3.57
CA ARG A 524 6.13 9.11 -4.99
C ARG A 524 6.24 10.59 -5.39
N PHE A 525 5.26 11.40 -5.00
CA PHE A 525 5.30 12.84 -5.23
C PHE A 525 6.54 13.49 -4.59
N PHE A 526 6.85 13.16 -3.33
CA PHE A 526 8.04 13.69 -2.65
C PHE A 526 9.34 13.33 -3.37
N CYS A 527 9.43 12.09 -3.85
CA CYS A 527 10.59 11.65 -4.64
C CYS A 527 10.77 12.52 -5.89
N HIS A 528 9.70 12.77 -6.65
CA HIS A 528 9.73 13.67 -7.81
C HIS A 528 10.08 15.10 -7.42
N ALA A 529 9.50 15.63 -6.35
CA ALA A 529 9.76 17.01 -5.88
C ALA A 529 11.20 17.19 -5.38
N LEU A 530 11.71 16.25 -4.59
CA LEU A 530 13.10 16.28 -4.10
C LEU A 530 14.11 16.09 -5.23
N THR A 531 13.82 15.24 -6.23
CA THR A 531 14.62 15.11 -7.43
C THR A 531 14.66 16.41 -8.22
N LYS A 532 13.50 17.08 -8.38
CA LYS A 532 13.43 18.42 -9.03
C LYS A 532 14.23 19.48 -8.27
N CYS A 533 14.29 19.38 -6.94
CA CYS A 533 15.12 20.27 -6.10
C CYS A 533 16.61 19.85 -6.02
N GLY A 534 17.02 18.75 -6.66
CA GLY A 534 18.43 18.31 -6.77
C GLY A 534 18.95 17.51 -5.60
N TYR A 535 18.11 17.00 -4.71
CA TYR A 535 18.52 16.22 -3.54
C TYR A 535 19.06 14.83 -3.90
N PHE A 536 18.52 14.17 -4.93
CA PHE A 536 18.96 12.89 -5.50
C PHE A 536 18.38 12.72 -6.91
N ASP A 537 18.71 11.60 -7.59
CA ASP A 537 18.34 11.39 -9.01
C ASP A 537 17.30 10.26 -9.19
N VAL A 538 16.61 9.87 -8.13
CA VAL A 538 15.62 8.76 -8.11
C VAL A 538 14.21 9.32 -8.12
N LYS A 539 13.39 8.92 -9.10
CA LYS A 539 12.00 9.39 -9.24
C LYS A 539 10.98 8.55 -8.48
N GLU A 540 11.15 7.23 -8.45
CA GLU A 540 10.23 6.32 -7.77
C GLU A 540 10.88 5.73 -6.52
N PRO A 541 10.25 5.84 -5.35
CA PRO A 541 10.88 5.45 -4.09
C PRO A 541 11.00 3.93 -3.89
N PHE A 542 10.08 3.13 -4.46
CA PHE A 542 9.91 1.71 -4.16
C PHE A 542 9.86 0.86 -5.43
N SER A 543 10.76 -0.11 -5.59
CA SER A 543 10.81 -1.02 -6.75
C SER A 543 9.76 -2.12 -6.67
N THR A 544 9.71 -2.83 -5.53
CA THR A 544 8.75 -3.90 -5.29
C THR A 544 7.89 -3.53 -4.09
N LEU A 545 6.58 -3.63 -4.25
CA LEU A 545 5.62 -3.41 -3.16
C LEU A 545 4.96 -4.73 -2.78
N ILE A 546 5.08 -5.10 -1.50
CA ILE A 546 4.39 -6.25 -0.93
C ILE A 546 3.30 -5.72 0.01
N THR A 547 2.04 -5.87 -0.40
CA THR A 547 0.91 -5.50 0.45
C THR A 547 0.57 -6.66 1.37
N GLN A 548 0.78 -6.48 2.69
CA GLN A 548 0.42 -7.52 3.64
C GLN A 548 -1.10 -7.54 3.90
N GLY A 549 -1.65 -8.75 4.03
CA GLY A 549 -3.01 -8.96 4.53
C GLY A 549 -3.11 -8.75 6.04
N MET A 550 -4.31 -8.48 6.52
CA MET A 550 -4.61 -8.22 7.93
C MET A 550 -4.49 -9.47 8.78
N VAL A 551 -4.13 -9.32 10.06
CA VAL A 551 -4.34 -10.37 11.05
C VAL A 551 -5.70 -10.13 11.69
N CYS A 552 -6.56 -11.13 11.57
CA CYS A 552 -7.95 -11.10 12.01
C CYS A 552 -8.16 -12.01 13.23
N HIS A 553 -9.08 -11.65 14.09
CA HIS A 553 -9.48 -12.47 15.23
C HIS A 553 -10.96 -12.27 15.55
N ILE A 554 -11.55 -13.26 16.22
CA ILE A 554 -12.92 -13.21 16.72
C ILE A 554 -13.06 -12.04 17.70
N THR A 555 -14.20 -11.37 17.67
CA THR A 555 -14.56 -10.31 18.60
C THR A 555 -15.48 -10.83 19.70
N TYR A 556 -15.35 -10.27 20.91
CA TYR A 556 -16.15 -10.66 22.07
C TYR A 556 -16.79 -9.45 22.73
N LYS A 557 -18.04 -9.59 23.16
CA LYS A 557 -18.73 -8.58 23.96
C LYS A 557 -19.35 -9.21 25.22
N ASP A 558 -19.35 -8.46 26.31
CA ASP A 558 -20.13 -8.82 27.48
C ASP A 558 -21.65 -8.58 27.30
N GLU A 559 -22.43 -8.90 28.29
CA GLU A 559 -23.89 -8.72 28.29
C GLU A 559 -24.33 -7.25 28.11
N ASN A 560 -23.46 -6.30 28.42
CA ASN A 560 -23.70 -4.85 28.29
C ASN A 560 -23.22 -4.31 26.94
N GLY A 561 -22.71 -5.16 26.04
CA GLY A 561 -22.21 -4.77 24.72
C GLY A 561 -20.77 -4.19 24.73
N LYS A 562 -20.05 -4.25 25.87
CA LYS A 562 -18.68 -3.80 26.00
C LYS A 562 -17.73 -4.82 25.41
N TRP A 563 -16.76 -4.36 24.61
CA TRP A 563 -15.72 -5.20 24.02
C TRP A 563 -14.80 -5.81 25.09
N LEU A 564 -14.47 -7.10 24.92
CA LEU A 564 -13.56 -7.86 25.79
C LEU A 564 -12.34 -8.34 25.02
N PHE A 565 -11.20 -8.42 25.72
CA PHE A 565 -10.04 -9.14 25.17
C PHE A 565 -10.32 -10.64 25.13
N PRO A 566 -9.66 -11.40 24.19
CA PRO A 566 -9.86 -12.84 24.05
C PRO A 566 -9.64 -13.63 25.35
N GLU A 567 -8.61 -13.26 26.11
CA GLU A 567 -8.30 -13.87 27.41
C GLU A 567 -9.38 -13.58 28.45
N GLU A 568 -9.81 -12.32 28.55
CA GLU A 568 -10.93 -11.92 29.45
C GLU A 568 -12.21 -12.71 29.13
N ALA A 569 -12.51 -12.83 27.83
CA ALA A 569 -13.67 -13.57 27.35
C ALA A 569 -13.59 -15.06 27.71
N LYS A 570 -12.42 -15.72 27.50
CA LYS A 570 -12.19 -17.12 27.86
C LYS A 570 -12.37 -17.36 29.37
N GLU A 571 -11.82 -16.47 30.20
CA GLU A 571 -11.98 -16.56 31.67
C GLU A 571 -13.43 -16.39 32.10
N LEU A 572 -14.15 -15.45 31.53
CA LEU A 572 -15.56 -15.21 31.86
C LEU A 572 -16.46 -16.37 31.40
N ILE A 573 -16.20 -16.93 30.22
CA ILE A 573 -16.90 -18.14 29.73
C ILE A 573 -16.66 -19.31 30.67
N ALA A 574 -15.40 -19.52 31.11
CA ALA A 574 -15.07 -20.59 32.06
C ALA A 574 -15.77 -20.40 33.42
N LYS A 575 -16.09 -19.19 33.80
CA LYS A 575 -16.89 -18.84 34.99
C LYS A 575 -18.40 -18.87 34.76
N GLY A 576 -18.86 -19.26 33.57
CA GLY A 576 -20.28 -19.39 33.22
C GLY A 576 -20.97 -18.08 32.78
N ALA A 577 -20.22 -17.01 32.49
CA ALA A 577 -20.80 -15.77 32.00
C ALA A 577 -21.28 -15.91 30.53
N LYS A 578 -22.36 -15.24 30.20
CA LYS A 578 -22.87 -15.16 28.82
C LYS A 578 -22.09 -14.13 28.06
N ILE A 579 -21.29 -14.58 27.09
CA ILE A 579 -20.50 -13.73 26.20
C ILE A 579 -21.02 -13.84 24.79
N GLN A 580 -21.23 -12.69 24.15
CA GLN A 580 -21.57 -12.62 22.74
C GLN A 580 -20.31 -12.79 21.91
N VAL A 581 -20.22 -13.89 21.15
CA VAL A 581 -19.17 -14.15 20.17
C VAL A 581 -19.56 -13.48 18.85
N GLY A 582 -18.72 -12.57 18.38
CA GLY A 582 -18.93 -11.84 17.14
C GLY A 582 -18.24 -12.51 15.93
N LYS A 583 -18.05 -11.73 14.86
CA LYS A 583 -17.36 -12.18 13.64
C LYS A 583 -15.85 -12.09 13.80
N VAL A 584 -15.15 -12.84 12.91
CA VAL A 584 -13.73 -12.65 12.68
C VAL A 584 -13.52 -11.32 11.94
N GLU A 585 -12.77 -10.42 12.55
CA GLU A 585 -12.50 -9.09 12.03
C GLU A 585 -11.04 -8.73 12.23
N LYS A 586 -10.54 -7.73 11.46
CA LYS A 586 -9.20 -7.16 11.66
C LYS A 586 -8.95 -6.87 13.14
N MET A 587 -7.79 -7.30 13.64
CA MET A 587 -7.36 -6.97 15.01
C MET A 587 -7.28 -5.46 15.20
N SER A 588 -7.95 -4.93 16.20
CA SER A 588 -7.93 -3.52 16.55
C SER A 588 -8.02 -3.31 18.07
N LYS A 589 -7.34 -2.28 18.58
CA LYS A 589 -7.38 -1.91 20.01
C LYS A 589 -8.79 -1.48 20.42
N SER A 590 -9.53 -0.82 19.55
CA SER A 590 -10.91 -0.36 19.82
C SER A 590 -11.90 -1.50 20.03
N LYS A 591 -11.73 -2.62 19.33
CA LYS A 591 -12.56 -3.82 19.47
C LYS A 591 -11.98 -4.84 20.45
N LYS A 592 -10.81 -4.56 21.03
CA LYS A 592 -10.07 -5.42 21.96
C LYS A 592 -9.84 -6.86 21.48
N ASN A 593 -9.87 -7.11 20.18
CA ASN A 593 -9.61 -8.43 19.60
C ASN A 593 -8.13 -8.66 19.21
N THR A 594 -7.23 -7.93 19.85
CA THR A 594 -5.78 -8.03 19.61
C THR A 594 -5.15 -9.10 20.50
N VAL A 595 -4.10 -9.75 19.97
CA VAL A 595 -3.20 -10.64 20.71
C VAL A 595 -1.87 -9.91 20.91
N ASP A 596 -1.39 -9.88 22.16
CA ASP A 596 -0.09 -9.27 22.51
C ASP A 596 1.04 -10.23 22.08
N PRO A 597 1.94 -9.82 21.17
CA PRO A 597 3.09 -10.64 20.77
C PRO A 597 3.97 -11.06 21.94
N ASN A 598 4.12 -10.23 22.97
CA ASN A 598 4.93 -10.54 24.13
C ASN A 598 4.44 -11.79 24.86
N PHE A 599 3.12 -11.94 25.02
CA PHE A 599 2.55 -13.13 25.64
C PHE A 599 2.92 -14.41 24.86
N ILE A 600 2.90 -14.34 23.53
CA ILE A 600 3.25 -15.47 22.68
C ILE A 600 4.76 -15.77 22.76
N ILE A 601 5.59 -14.72 22.71
CA ILE A 601 7.05 -14.86 22.78
C ILE A 601 7.47 -15.42 24.14
N GLU A 602 6.91 -14.94 25.24
CA GLU A 602 7.21 -15.45 26.59
C GLU A 602 6.82 -16.92 26.77
N LYS A 603 5.70 -17.33 26.18
CA LYS A 603 5.17 -18.69 26.33
C LYS A 603 5.79 -19.69 25.36
N TYR A 604 6.05 -19.30 24.12
CA TYR A 604 6.41 -20.19 23.02
C TYR A 604 7.73 -19.83 22.31
N GLY A 605 8.29 -18.66 22.56
CA GLY A 605 9.49 -18.15 21.91
C GLY A 605 9.21 -17.32 20.64
N ALA A 606 10.17 -16.45 20.31
CA ALA A 606 10.11 -15.57 19.15
C ALA A 606 10.03 -16.34 17.82
N ASP A 607 10.83 -17.40 17.67
CA ASP A 607 10.83 -18.21 16.45
C ASP A 607 9.48 -18.89 16.20
N THR A 608 8.75 -19.26 17.26
CA THR A 608 7.38 -19.80 17.13
C THR A 608 6.42 -18.77 16.61
N ALA A 609 6.47 -17.56 17.16
CA ALA A 609 5.62 -16.45 16.73
C ALA A 609 5.90 -16.06 15.27
N ARG A 610 7.18 -15.97 14.88
CA ARG A 610 7.62 -15.71 13.50
C ARG A 610 7.13 -16.80 12.54
N LEU A 611 7.39 -18.07 12.86
CA LEU A 611 6.99 -19.21 12.03
C LEU A 611 5.47 -19.24 11.82
N PHE A 612 4.69 -18.96 12.86
CA PHE A 612 3.23 -18.97 12.78
C PHE A 612 2.70 -17.92 11.82
N VAL A 613 3.13 -16.66 11.95
CA VAL A 613 2.61 -15.55 11.09
C VAL A 613 3.01 -15.69 9.62
N LEU A 614 3.97 -16.57 9.31
CA LEU A 614 4.48 -16.84 7.97
C LEU A 614 3.97 -18.16 7.36
N SER A 615 3.25 -19.00 8.14
CA SER A 615 3.02 -20.40 7.76
C SER A 615 1.72 -20.64 7.00
N ASP A 616 0.66 -19.90 7.28
CA ASP A 616 -0.69 -20.36 6.98
C ASP A 616 -1.15 -20.00 5.57
N ILE A 617 -0.90 -18.76 5.16
CA ILE A 617 -1.41 -18.20 3.92
C ILE A 617 -0.37 -17.29 3.26
N PRO A 618 -0.53 -16.97 1.96
CA PRO A 618 0.32 -16.01 1.27
C PRO A 618 0.33 -14.65 1.99
N PRO A 619 1.44 -13.89 1.92
CA PRO A 619 1.60 -12.60 2.61
C PRO A 619 0.48 -11.60 2.37
N GLU A 620 -0.08 -11.56 1.17
CA GLU A 620 -1.12 -10.60 0.74
C GLU A 620 -2.53 -10.95 1.19
N LYS A 621 -2.74 -12.15 1.75
CA LYS A 621 -4.07 -12.60 2.23
C LYS A 621 -4.26 -12.31 3.71
N ASP A 622 -5.51 -12.04 4.10
CA ASP A 622 -5.88 -11.90 5.51
C ASP A 622 -5.72 -13.23 6.25
N MET A 623 -5.14 -13.17 7.43
CA MET A 623 -4.81 -14.31 8.27
C MET A 623 -5.72 -14.34 9.50
N GLU A 624 -6.34 -15.46 9.76
CA GLU A 624 -7.08 -15.69 11.00
C GLU A 624 -6.15 -16.22 12.11
N TRP A 625 -6.24 -15.65 13.29
CA TRP A 625 -5.49 -16.08 14.47
C TRP A 625 -5.98 -17.46 14.96
N SER A 626 -5.04 -18.35 15.25
CA SER A 626 -5.30 -19.68 15.77
C SER A 626 -4.29 -20.07 16.86
N ASP A 627 -4.78 -20.27 18.08
CA ASP A 627 -3.94 -20.76 19.19
C ASP A 627 -3.37 -22.15 18.89
N ASP A 628 -4.15 -23.05 18.29
CA ASP A 628 -3.72 -24.39 17.88
C ASP A 628 -2.61 -24.35 16.83
N GLY A 629 -2.68 -23.36 15.93
CA GLY A 629 -1.66 -23.08 14.92
C GLY A 629 -0.32 -22.71 15.56
N VAL A 630 -0.35 -21.82 16.55
CA VAL A 630 0.85 -21.43 17.33
C VAL A 630 1.46 -22.65 18.03
N GLU A 631 0.63 -23.46 18.70
CA GLU A 631 1.10 -24.69 19.36
C GLU A 631 1.65 -25.70 18.36
N GLY A 632 1.07 -25.80 17.17
CA GLY A 632 1.55 -26.62 16.06
C GLY A 632 2.96 -26.21 15.62
N CYS A 633 3.23 -24.91 15.51
CA CYS A 633 4.55 -24.38 15.22
C CYS A 633 5.55 -24.68 16.35
N PHE A 634 5.15 -24.47 17.59
CA PHE A 634 5.98 -24.80 18.76
C PHE A 634 6.36 -26.27 18.83
N ARG A 635 5.41 -27.18 18.57
CA ARG A 635 5.68 -28.63 18.50
C ARG A 635 6.68 -28.99 17.39
N TYR A 636 6.56 -28.32 16.22
CA TYR A 636 7.49 -28.51 15.11
C TYR A 636 8.91 -28.07 15.45
N ILE A 637 9.08 -26.88 16.05
CA ILE A 637 10.39 -26.38 16.52
C ILE A 637 11.04 -27.36 17.48
N ASN A 638 10.30 -27.88 18.46
CA ASN A 638 10.82 -28.86 19.41
C ASN A 638 11.12 -30.25 18.77
N LYS A 639 10.34 -30.66 17.75
CA LYS A 639 10.61 -31.84 16.94
C LYS A 639 11.94 -31.73 16.21
N LEU A 640 12.12 -30.60 15.50
CA LEU A 640 13.29 -30.30 14.71
C LEU A 640 14.56 -30.25 15.60
N TRP A 641 14.49 -29.49 16.70
CA TRP A 641 15.60 -29.43 17.64
C TRP A 641 16.01 -30.81 18.17
N ARG A 642 15.04 -31.64 18.61
CA ARG A 642 15.31 -33.00 19.11
C ARG A 642 15.93 -33.89 18.03
N MET A 643 15.40 -33.86 16.80
CA MET A 643 15.91 -34.65 15.67
C MET A 643 17.40 -34.33 15.42
N VAL A 644 17.77 -33.07 15.29
CA VAL A 644 19.15 -32.67 15.01
C VAL A 644 20.07 -33.06 16.18
N VAL A 645 19.64 -32.82 17.43
CA VAL A 645 20.45 -33.16 18.61
C VAL A 645 20.66 -34.69 18.74
N GLN A 646 19.67 -35.49 18.37
CA GLN A 646 19.78 -36.98 18.41
C GLN A 646 20.67 -37.51 17.29
N LEU A 647 20.71 -36.88 16.14
CA LEU A 647 21.50 -37.33 14.99
C LEU A 647 22.99 -36.90 15.04
N ARG A 648 23.40 -36.22 16.12
CA ARG A 648 24.82 -35.86 16.33
C ARG A 648 25.71 -37.08 16.61
N PRO A 649 27.01 -37.05 16.24
CA PRO A 649 27.69 -35.92 15.58
C PRO A 649 27.25 -35.76 14.13
N VAL A 650 27.25 -34.52 13.64
CA VAL A 650 27.00 -34.16 12.23
C VAL A 650 28.32 -33.67 11.62
N ASN A 651 28.71 -34.29 10.50
CA ASN A 651 29.87 -33.82 9.75
C ASN A 651 29.47 -32.67 8.82
N ILE A 652 29.91 -31.44 9.08
CA ILE A 652 29.66 -30.26 8.24
C ILE A 652 30.44 -30.29 6.92
N HIS A 653 31.48 -31.16 6.82
CA HIS A 653 32.27 -31.37 5.61
C HIS A 653 31.92 -32.77 5.01
N TYR A 654 30.63 -32.98 4.73
CA TYR A 654 30.12 -34.21 4.16
C TYR A 654 30.64 -34.47 2.75
N ASP A 655 30.89 -35.73 2.41
CA ASP A 655 31.23 -36.17 1.05
C ASP A 655 30.16 -37.17 0.58
N ASN A 656 29.50 -36.81 -0.54
CA ASN A 656 28.39 -37.55 -1.11
C ASN A 656 28.60 -37.92 -2.58
N GLU A 657 29.85 -37.89 -3.08
CA GLU A 657 30.15 -38.16 -4.50
C GLU A 657 29.74 -39.59 -4.93
N ASN A 658 29.75 -40.58 -4.00
CA ASN A 658 29.52 -41.99 -4.30
C ASN A 658 28.14 -42.48 -3.85
N ILE A 659 27.16 -41.65 -3.61
CA ILE A 659 25.82 -42.06 -3.23
C ILE A 659 25.06 -42.66 -4.44
N VAL A 660 24.54 -43.87 -4.30
CA VAL A 660 23.81 -44.63 -5.33
C VAL A 660 22.50 -45.22 -4.81
N GLY A 661 21.66 -45.67 -5.75
CA GLY A 661 20.43 -46.41 -5.43
C GLY A 661 19.41 -45.56 -4.66
N LYS A 662 18.75 -46.09 -3.67
CA LYS A 662 17.71 -45.44 -2.88
C LYS A 662 18.22 -44.18 -2.17
N LEU A 663 19.45 -44.13 -1.73
CA LEU A 663 20.03 -42.93 -1.12
C LEU A 663 20.20 -41.80 -2.11
N LEU A 664 20.51 -42.10 -3.37
CA LEU A 664 20.55 -41.10 -4.45
C LEU A 664 19.17 -40.51 -4.70
N GLU A 665 18.11 -41.29 -4.67
CA GLU A 665 16.72 -40.75 -4.78
C GLU A 665 16.36 -39.85 -3.61
N TYR A 666 16.77 -40.17 -2.38
CA TYR A 666 16.59 -39.24 -1.24
C TYR A 666 17.39 -37.96 -1.43
N ARG A 667 18.63 -38.03 -1.93
CA ARG A 667 19.48 -36.88 -2.22
C ARG A 667 18.84 -35.97 -3.27
N LYS A 668 18.37 -36.57 -4.39
CA LYS A 668 17.63 -35.81 -5.42
C LYS A 668 16.42 -35.07 -4.84
N LYS A 669 15.62 -35.74 -3.99
CA LYS A 669 14.46 -35.11 -3.35
C LYS A 669 14.87 -33.93 -2.45
N ILE A 670 15.95 -34.06 -1.67
CA ILE A 670 16.46 -32.97 -0.81
C ILE A 670 16.86 -31.76 -1.68
N HIS A 671 17.58 -31.97 -2.79
CA HIS A 671 18.01 -30.89 -3.68
C HIS A 671 16.86 -30.25 -4.46
N LYS A 672 15.85 -31.04 -4.87
CA LYS A 672 14.61 -30.50 -5.45
C LYS A 672 13.82 -29.64 -4.46
N LEU A 673 13.74 -30.08 -3.19
CA LEU A 673 13.12 -29.27 -2.14
C LEU A 673 13.91 -27.98 -1.89
N LEU A 674 15.25 -28.03 -1.90
CA LEU A 674 16.10 -26.86 -1.78
C LEU A 674 15.89 -25.87 -2.93
N GLN A 675 15.85 -26.33 -4.18
CA GLN A 675 15.54 -25.48 -5.33
C GLN A 675 14.14 -24.87 -5.19
N GLY A 676 13.14 -25.69 -4.84
CA GLY A 676 11.78 -25.21 -4.62
C GLY A 676 11.64 -24.20 -3.46
N LEU A 677 12.47 -24.29 -2.41
CA LEU A 677 12.56 -23.30 -1.33
C LEU A 677 13.13 -21.98 -1.83
N THR A 678 14.18 -22.05 -2.64
CA THR A 678 14.77 -20.85 -3.27
C THR A 678 13.77 -20.14 -4.18
N ASP A 679 13.08 -20.91 -5.03
CA ASP A 679 12.06 -20.38 -5.95
C ASP A 679 10.86 -19.78 -5.19
N ASP A 680 10.44 -20.41 -4.08
CA ASP A 680 9.35 -19.88 -3.26
C ASP A 680 9.73 -18.56 -2.59
N LEU A 681 10.97 -18.42 -2.12
CA LEU A 681 11.40 -17.20 -1.47
C LEU A 681 11.56 -16.06 -2.48
N GLU A 682 12.14 -16.31 -3.65
CA GLU A 682 12.24 -15.31 -4.72
C GLU A 682 10.86 -14.79 -5.18
N ASN A 683 9.80 -15.62 -5.04
CA ASN A 683 8.42 -15.27 -5.36
C ASN A 683 7.57 -14.91 -4.12
N CYS A 684 8.18 -14.69 -2.96
CA CYS A 684 7.52 -14.36 -1.68
C CYS A 684 6.41 -15.36 -1.27
N ARG A 685 6.52 -16.65 -1.64
CA ARG A 685 5.59 -17.72 -1.25
C ARG A 685 5.99 -18.35 0.09
N LEU A 686 6.02 -17.55 1.15
CA LEU A 686 6.59 -17.91 2.44
C LEU A 686 5.89 -19.10 3.11
N ASN A 687 4.58 -19.18 2.99
CA ASN A 687 3.79 -20.31 3.49
C ASN A 687 4.15 -21.66 2.81
N CYS A 688 4.47 -21.63 1.51
CA CYS A 688 4.93 -22.83 0.78
C CYS A 688 6.29 -23.32 1.31
N MET A 689 7.17 -22.40 1.70
CA MET A 689 8.45 -22.75 2.31
C MET A 689 8.28 -23.51 3.62
N VAL A 690 7.35 -23.06 4.48
CA VAL A 690 7.09 -23.75 5.76
C VAL A 690 6.61 -25.19 5.55
N ALA A 691 5.80 -25.44 4.52
CA ALA A 691 5.41 -26.78 4.13
C ALA A 691 6.63 -27.63 3.71
N LYS A 692 7.52 -27.06 2.86
CA LYS A 692 8.74 -27.73 2.41
C LYS A 692 9.76 -27.98 3.53
N PHE A 693 9.84 -27.10 4.55
CA PHE A 693 10.66 -27.36 5.74
C PHE A 693 10.22 -28.63 6.45
N ARG A 694 8.90 -28.82 6.62
CA ARG A 694 8.33 -30.01 7.24
C ARG A 694 8.57 -31.26 6.40
N GLU A 695 8.42 -31.15 5.08
CA GLU A 695 8.70 -32.24 4.13
C GLU A 695 10.17 -32.65 4.17
N MET A 696 11.10 -31.70 4.11
CA MET A 696 12.54 -31.95 4.22
C MET A 696 12.91 -32.60 5.56
N THR A 697 12.31 -32.10 6.67
CA THR A 697 12.52 -32.68 8.01
C THR A 697 12.08 -34.15 8.07
N ASN A 698 10.92 -34.48 7.50
CA ASN A 698 10.42 -35.84 7.46
C ASN A 698 11.29 -36.73 6.58
N LEU A 699 11.69 -36.22 5.41
CA LEU A 699 12.55 -36.96 4.47
C LEU A 699 13.89 -37.33 5.10
N ILE A 700 14.54 -36.40 5.83
CA ILE A 700 15.79 -36.68 6.55
C ILE A 700 15.59 -37.74 7.65
N ALA A 701 14.45 -37.70 8.35
CA ALA A 701 14.12 -38.63 9.40
C ALA A 701 13.84 -40.07 8.90
N GLU A 702 13.50 -40.24 7.61
CA GLU A 702 13.28 -41.58 6.99
C GLU A 702 14.59 -42.27 6.56
N ILE A 703 15.72 -41.55 6.50
CA ILE A 703 16.99 -42.10 6.07
C ILE A 703 17.57 -42.95 7.20
N ASP A 704 17.93 -44.23 6.88
CA ASP A 704 18.58 -45.08 7.84
C ASP A 704 19.97 -44.53 8.21
N VAL A 705 20.18 -44.30 9.51
CA VAL A 705 21.40 -43.71 10.07
C VAL A 705 22.64 -44.56 9.77
N LYS A 706 22.49 -45.88 9.71
CA LYS A 706 23.64 -46.79 9.49
C LYS A 706 24.19 -46.72 8.09
N THR A 707 23.33 -46.55 7.11
CA THR A 707 23.70 -46.57 5.68
C THR A 707 23.76 -45.21 5.03
N GLY A 708 23.00 -44.20 5.55
CA GLY A 708 22.84 -42.90 4.95
C GLY A 708 23.37 -41.72 5.80
N LYS A 709 24.32 -41.97 6.71
CA LYS A 709 24.79 -40.93 7.65
C LYS A 709 25.32 -39.67 6.95
N SER A 710 26.11 -39.80 5.87
CA SER A 710 26.63 -38.66 5.13
C SER A 710 25.52 -37.82 4.45
N LEU A 711 24.47 -38.49 3.94
CA LEU A 711 23.30 -37.83 3.36
C LEU A 711 22.46 -37.13 4.42
N ILE A 712 22.33 -37.71 5.62
CA ILE A 712 21.69 -37.07 6.78
C ILE A 712 22.46 -35.80 7.15
N ASP A 713 23.78 -35.84 7.16
CA ASP A 713 24.64 -34.71 7.49
C ASP A 713 24.46 -33.59 6.47
N GLU A 714 24.46 -33.88 5.14
CA GLU A 714 24.13 -32.94 4.08
C GLU A 714 22.74 -32.31 4.28
N GLY A 715 21.73 -33.15 4.47
CA GLY A 715 20.34 -32.72 4.66
C GLY A 715 20.16 -31.80 5.87
N ILE A 716 20.79 -32.11 7.02
CA ILE A 716 20.76 -31.30 8.23
C ILE A 716 21.44 -29.93 7.97
N CYS A 717 22.61 -29.93 7.34
CA CYS A 717 23.34 -28.70 7.01
C CYS A 717 22.54 -27.79 6.05
N ILE A 718 21.84 -28.38 5.08
CA ILE A 718 20.91 -27.64 4.20
C ILE A 718 19.73 -27.11 5.00
N LEU A 719 19.04 -27.96 5.75
CA LEU A 719 17.82 -27.62 6.50
C LEU A 719 18.07 -26.49 7.50
N ILE A 720 19.16 -26.53 8.27
CA ILE A 720 19.51 -25.48 9.24
C ILE A 720 19.70 -24.11 8.54
N ARG A 721 20.33 -24.09 7.36
CA ARG A 721 20.57 -22.85 6.61
C ARG A 721 19.26 -22.28 6.03
N VAL A 722 18.38 -23.12 5.49
CA VAL A 722 17.16 -22.63 4.83
C VAL A 722 16.07 -22.21 5.82
N ILE A 723 16.09 -22.69 7.05
CA ILE A 723 15.16 -22.26 8.11
C ILE A 723 15.61 -20.98 8.83
N GLU A 724 16.88 -20.56 8.66
CA GLU A 724 17.45 -19.39 9.37
C GLU A 724 16.59 -18.14 9.22
N PRO A 725 16.09 -17.74 8.04
CA PRO A 725 15.28 -16.52 7.93
C PRO A 725 13.97 -16.57 8.72
N PHE A 726 13.41 -17.75 8.94
CA PHE A 726 12.14 -17.96 9.63
C PHE A 726 12.30 -18.15 11.13
N MET A 727 13.31 -18.93 11.53
CA MET A 727 13.58 -19.38 12.90
C MET A 727 15.06 -19.12 13.25
N PRO A 728 15.50 -17.85 13.26
CA PRO A 728 16.91 -17.51 13.33
C PRO A 728 17.60 -17.97 14.60
N HIS A 729 16.91 -17.92 15.75
CA HIS A 729 17.52 -18.33 17.02
C HIS A 729 17.71 -19.83 17.09
N LEU A 730 16.72 -20.61 16.67
CA LEU A 730 16.82 -22.06 16.59
C LEU A 730 17.92 -22.47 15.63
N ALA A 731 17.95 -21.88 14.45
CA ALA A 731 18.92 -22.20 13.39
C ALA A 731 20.36 -21.92 13.84
N GLU A 732 20.62 -20.77 14.44
CA GLU A 732 21.94 -20.43 15.03
C GLU A 732 22.33 -21.44 16.12
N ASN A 733 21.40 -21.79 17.02
CA ASN A 733 21.68 -22.74 18.08
C ASN A 733 22.01 -24.14 17.51
N LEU A 734 21.26 -24.59 16.52
CA LEU A 734 21.51 -25.88 15.87
C LEU A 734 22.84 -25.86 15.11
N TRP A 735 23.17 -24.77 14.40
CA TRP A 735 24.43 -24.60 13.69
C TRP A 735 25.64 -24.77 14.62
N GLN A 736 25.64 -24.10 15.76
CA GLN A 736 26.70 -24.26 16.76
C GLN A 736 26.73 -25.67 17.34
N LYS A 737 25.56 -26.28 17.59
CA LYS A 737 25.51 -27.66 18.17
C LYS A 737 26.05 -28.71 17.23
N ILE A 738 26.02 -28.52 15.93
CA ILE A 738 26.61 -29.44 14.94
C ILE A 738 28.08 -29.13 14.64
N GLY A 739 28.69 -28.12 15.29
CA GLY A 739 30.06 -27.70 15.07
C GLY A 739 30.29 -26.73 13.91
N GLY A 740 29.21 -26.02 13.49
CA GLY A 740 29.33 -25.00 12.44
C GLY A 740 30.24 -23.85 12.84
N GLU A 741 31.02 -23.36 11.88
CA GLU A 741 31.95 -22.26 12.08
C GLU A 741 31.26 -20.90 11.92
N GLY A 742 31.59 -19.95 12.82
CA GLY A 742 31.05 -18.59 12.81
C GLY A 742 29.53 -18.55 13.06
N MET A 743 28.94 -17.38 12.79
CA MET A 743 27.50 -17.18 12.91
C MET A 743 26.79 -17.65 11.64
N LEU A 744 25.64 -18.30 11.79
CA LEU A 744 24.88 -18.86 10.66
C LEU A 744 24.34 -17.78 9.71
N TYR A 745 23.87 -16.64 10.25
CA TYR A 745 23.37 -15.55 9.43
C TYR A 745 24.40 -14.96 8.45
N MET A 746 25.70 -15.25 8.68
CA MET A 746 26.80 -14.86 7.79
C MET A 746 27.13 -15.93 6.73
N GLN A 747 26.55 -17.12 6.85
CA GLN A 747 26.81 -18.21 5.93
C GLN A 747 26.05 -18.01 4.60
N PRO A 748 26.62 -18.46 3.47
CA PRO A 748 25.95 -18.36 2.19
C PRO A 748 24.70 -19.28 2.14
N TRP A 749 23.70 -18.84 1.38
CA TRP A 749 22.55 -19.67 1.05
C TRP A 749 23.00 -20.95 0.34
N PRO A 750 22.49 -22.13 0.72
CA PRO A 750 22.89 -23.38 0.08
C PRO A 750 22.40 -23.42 -1.37
N LYS A 751 23.20 -24.01 -2.26
CA LYS A 751 22.86 -24.17 -3.68
C LYS A 751 22.47 -25.60 -3.98
N ALA A 752 21.41 -25.76 -4.75
CA ALA A 752 21.04 -27.06 -5.27
C ALA A 752 22.09 -27.54 -6.31
N ASP A 753 22.43 -28.84 -6.27
CA ASP A 753 23.25 -29.46 -7.30
C ASP A 753 22.36 -29.70 -8.54
N GLU A 754 22.67 -29.02 -9.64
CA GLU A 754 21.88 -29.06 -10.87
C GLU A 754 21.77 -30.48 -11.45
N SER A 755 22.80 -31.34 -11.26
CA SER A 755 22.79 -32.71 -11.74
C SER A 755 21.74 -33.58 -11.03
N LEU A 756 21.38 -33.20 -9.80
CA LEU A 756 20.38 -33.88 -8.98
C LEU A 756 18.94 -33.37 -9.24
N LEU A 757 18.79 -32.29 -9.97
CA LEU A 757 17.48 -31.74 -10.35
C LEU A 757 16.87 -32.45 -11.55
N ILE A 758 17.71 -33.16 -12.31
CA ILE A 758 17.29 -33.88 -13.52
C ILE A 758 16.62 -35.19 -13.13
N ASP A 759 15.39 -35.39 -13.54
CA ASP A 759 14.71 -36.66 -13.43
C ASP A 759 15.16 -37.57 -14.58
N ASN A 760 15.94 -38.58 -14.27
CA ASN A 760 16.27 -39.62 -15.23
C ASN A 760 15.07 -40.54 -15.54
N MET A 761 14.03 -40.50 -14.72
CA MET A 761 12.79 -41.26 -14.87
C MET A 761 11.59 -40.32 -14.78
N VAL A 762 10.56 -40.59 -15.57
CA VAL A 762 9.32 -39.84 -15.61
C VAL A 762 8.12 -40.77 -15.58
N THR A 763 7.09 -40.40 -14.83
CA THR A 763 5.82 -41.13 -14.82
C THR A 763 4.98 -40.74 -16.02
N VAL A 764 4.74 -41.66 -16.90
CA VAL A 764 3.91 -41.50 -18.10
C VAL A 764 2.55 -42.14 -17.88
N ALA A 765 1.48 -41.36 -18.14
CA ALA A 765 0.12 -41.86 -18.07
C ALA A 765 -0.19 -42.76 -19.30
N VAL A 766 -0.72 -43.99 -19.07
CA VAL A 766 -1.18 -44.88 -20.15
C VAL A 766 -2.69 -44.83 -20.20
N GLN A 767 -3.22 -44.34 -21.33
CA GLN A 767 -4.65 -44.25 -21.59
C GLN A 767 -5.09 -45.26 -22.63
N ILE A 768 -6.33 -45.72 -22.51
CA ILE A 768 -7.03 -46.48 -23.56
C ILE A 768 -8.27 -45.68 -23.94
N ASN A 769 -8.39 -45.27 -25.22
CA ASN A 769 -9.44 -44.41 -25.73
C ASN A 769 -9.68 -43.18 -24.84
N GLY A 770 -8.57 -42.48 -24.41
CA GLY A 770 -8.60 -41.28 -23.59
C GLY A 770 -8.84 -41.49 -22.11
N LYS A 771 -9.04 -42.72 -21.61
CA LYS A 771 -9.26 -43.03 -20.20
C LYS A 771 -7.99 -43.60 -19.59
N LEU A 772 -7.51 -43.05 -18.47
CA LEU A 772 -6.34 -43.54 -17.71
C LEU A 772 -6.54 -45.00 -17.29
N ARG A 773 -5.56 -45.86 -17.59
CA ARG A 773 -5.60 -47.29 -17.28
C ARG A 773 -4.38 -47.80 -16.51
N ALA A 774 -3.23 -47.15 -16.68
CA ALA A 774 -2.00 -47.43 -15.96
C ALA A 774 -1.11 -46.20 -15.91
N THR A 775 -0.11 -46.23 -15.07
CA THR A 775 1.04 -45.32 -15.07
C THR A 775 2.31 -46.14 -15.16
N ILE A 776 3.28 -45.73 -15.92
CA ILE A 776 4.58 -46.37 -16.10
C ILE A 776 5.69 -45.39 -15.78
N GLU A 777 6.73 -45.87 -15.11
CA GLU A 777 7.97 -45.10 -14.93
C GLU A 777 8.94 -45.48 -16.02
N VAL A 778 9.38 -44.50 -16.79
CA VAL A 778 10.30 -44.70 -17.92
C VAL A 778 11.39 -43.64 -17.89
N ALA A 779 12.54 -43.93 -18.52
CA ALA A 779 13.61 -42.97 -18.64
C ALA A 779 13.09 -41.70 -19.37
N THR A 780 13.53 -40.52 -18.89
CA THR A 780 13.21 -39.22 -19.51
C THR A 780 13.73 -39.25 -20.96
N ASP A 781 12.94 -38.74 -21.88
CA ASP A 781 13.23 -38.70 -23.33
C ASP A 781 13.44 -40.09 -23.97
N LEU A 782 12.80 -41.13 -23.38
CA LEU A 782 12.81 -42.46 -24.01
C LEU A 782 12.25 -42.36 -25.44
N PRO A 783 12.94 -43.02 -26.45
CA PRO A 783 12.48 -43.05 -27.84
C PRO A 783 11.02 -43.52 -27.90
N GLN A 784 10.20 -42.81 -28.73
CA GLN A 784 8.75 -43.03 -28.80
C GLN A 784 8.36 -44.47 -29.05
N GLU A 785 9.11 -45.22 -29.85
CA GLU A 785 8.81 -46.63 -30.15
C GLU A 785 9.01 -47.52 -28.93
N LYS A 786 10.04 -47.25 -28.12
CA LYS A 786 10.26 -47.99 -26.87
C LYS A 786 9.19 -47.62 -25.84
N LEU A 787 8.81 -46.34 -25.79
CA LEU A 787 7.76 -45.82 -24.92
C LEU A 787 6.40 -46.47 -25.24
N LYS A 788 6.02 -46.53 -26.51
CA LYS A 788 4.79 -47.18 -26.99
C LYS A 788 4.78 -48.66 -26.57
N LYS A 789 5.90 -49.35 -26.76
CA LYS A 789 6.02 -50.77 -26.40
C LYS A 789 5.79 -51.00 -24.89
N ILE A 790 6.53 -50.30 -24.01
CA ILE A 790 6.40 -50.41 -22.56
C ILE A 790 4.98 -50.06 -22.13
N ALA A 791 4.38 -49.03 -22.69
CA ALA A 791 3.01 -48.63 -22.41
C ALA A 791 2.02 -49.72 -22.80
N THR A 792 2.14 -50.32 -23.96
CA THR A 792 1.29 -51.44 -24.40
C THR A 792 1.42 -52.65 -23.51
N ASP A 793 2.66 -53.02 -23.16
CA ASP A 793 2.94 -54.14 -22.28
C ASP A 793 2.31 -53.94 -20.87
N SER A 794 2.32 -52.69 -20.36
CA SER A 794 1.77 -52.35 -19.05
C SER A 794 0.25 -52.52 -18.93
N VAL A 795 -0.45 -52.56 -20.07
CA VAL A 795 -1.91 -52.74 -20.13
C VAL A 795 -2.33 -53.99 -20.92
N SER A 796 -1.38 -54.88 -21.21
CA SER A 796 -1.62 -56.09 -21.99
C SER A 796 -2.74 -56.99 -21.46
N ASN A 797 -2.97 -57.00 -20.18
CA ASN A 797 -4.06 -57.70 -19.52
C ASN A 797 -5.43 -56.97 -19.59
N LYS A 798 -5.48 -55.78 -20.12
CA LYS A 798 -6.69 -54.90 -20.23
C LYS A 798 -7.14 -54.67 -21.66
N ILE A 799 -6.34 -55.10 -22.65
CA ILE A 799 -6.64 -54.90 -24.09
C ILE A 799 -6.29 -56.18 -24.88
N ASP A 800 -7.08 -56.38 -25.91
CA ASP A 800 -6.74 -57.32 -26.99
C ASP A 800 -5.79 -56.60 -27.98
N GLN A 801 -4.52 -56.97 -27.99
CA GLN A 801 -3.50 -56.29 -28.81
C GLN A 801 -3.84 -56.30 -30.30
N SER A 802 -4.61 -57.28 -30.78
CA SER A 802 -5.03 -57.37 -32.19
C SER A 802 -6.00 -56.26 -32.62
N LYS A 803 -6.63 -55.59 -31.65
CA LYS A 803 -7.62 -54.50 -31.86
C LYS A 803 -6.99 -53.11 -31.81
N ILE A 804 -5.70 -52.98 -31.55
CA ILE A 804 -5.05 -51.68 -31.54
C ILE A 804 -5.02 -51.06 -32.91
N ARG A 805 -5.68 -49.93 -33.08
CA ARG A 805 -5.72 -49.13 -34.32
C ARG A 805 -4.54 -48.19 -34.43
N THR A 806 -4.21 -47.49 -33.36
CA THR A 806 -3.10 -46.55 -33.32
C THR A 806 -2.64 -46.26 -31.90
N ILE A 807 -1.39 -45.83 -31.73
CA ILE A 807 -0.82 -45.43 -30.41
C ILE A 807 -0.22 -44.04 -30.56
N TYR A 808 -0.80 -43.09 -29.85
CA TYR A 808 -0.27 -41.72 -29.74
C TYR A 808 0.59 -41.63 -28.49
N ALA A 809 1.85 -41.25 -28.66
CA ALA A 809 2.78 -41.06 -27.55
C ALA A 809 3.26 -39.59 -27.53
N VAL A 810 3.02 -38.91 -26.39
CA VAL A 810 3.63 -37.63 -26.10
C VAL A 810 4.75 -37.90 -25.11
N PRO A 811 6.03 -37.68 -25.49
CA PRO A 811 7.17 -37.95 -24.63
C PRO A 811 7.00 -37.30 -23.25
N ASN A 812 7.39 -38.02 -22.21
CA ASN A 812 7.37 -37.56 -20.81
C ASN A 812 5.98 -37.23 -20.22
N LYS A 813 4.88 -37.51 -20.92
CA LYS A 813 3.52 -37.12 -20.48
C LYS A 813 2.51 -38.24 -20.52
N VAL A 814 2.20 -38.74 -21.73
CA VAL A 814 1.08 -39.65 -21.90
C VAL A 814 1.25 -40.54 -23.14
N VAL A 815 0.82 -41.78 -23.02
CA VAL A 815 0.58 -42.66 -24.18
C VAL A 815 -0.90 -43.01 -24.20
N ASN A 816 -1.55 -42.75 -25.34
CA ASN A 816 -2.97 -43.09 -25.56
C ASN A 816 -3.06 -44.19 -26.63
N ILE A 817 -3.58 -45.34 -26.24
CA ILE A 817 -3.81 -46.51 -27.09
C ILE A 817 -5.25 -46.44 -27.57
N VAL A 818 -5.45 -46.41 -28.85
CA VAL A 818 -6.80 -46.39 -29.48
C VAL A 818 -7.11 -47.80 -30.01
N ILE A 819 -8.18 -48.40 -29.55
CA ILE A 819 -8.66 -49.71 -29.86
C ILE A 819 -10.02 -49.64 -30.52
#